data_b5df9a0e9c8c253e2e61c7458b6d176c
#
_entry.id   b5df9a0e9c8c253e2e61c7458b6d176c
#
_cell.length_a   1.000
_cell.length_b   1.000
_cell.length_c   1.000
_cell.angle_alpha   90.00
_cell.angle_beta   90.00
_cell.angle_gamma   90.00
#
_symmetry.space_group_name_H-M   'P 1'
#
loop_
_entity.id
_entity.type
_entity.pdbx_description
1 polymer ?
#
loop_
_entity_poly.entity_id
_entity_poly.type
_entity_poly.pdbx_seq_one_letter_code
_entity_poly.pdbx_strand_id
1 'polypeptide(L)'
;MACACRVSLRIMSQTPVQGIEEARKLIFDHYGMMWVGTDQGLRSFDGYSFKYYRNNAYTPGILPNNYVRSITEDLNDGLWIGTRDGLTRYDRRQGTFKTYHLPGNQARIMNALYTDKEGTIWAGTNAGAFRYDKETDGFIDINIPLGVISFAEDHQGNIYIGTWEGGLVRLNKKSGKKVNYPRLSERNTAQTMLMDSRGRLWIGSWEHGIVRLDHPENEKAPEMHKMNENRADFRTFHSLVEDSMSHAVWGCCIEGLTRVDLDDETDVENYPILSFCYDMVTDGMGNLWALTRDNGIVHLSTRPSPFRFYHLSPEGLELPVNRIQKVFTTDGNRFWLGLQPYGLALYDRQADQVLYNNHIPGMENMTGQQGLYVQTISDMLSRPDGSIWMASSRGILVWKEGEPTHLLPRGNTPYIGNSEVSALHELNDGTMLIGLSNGIGIAFSETKGQILKMIEAGHDFSNCHVLSIFEDHKRRIWVATEGHGIICITGNTGQPKSLVYHQYAPTANNYAIDEATAVFEDKSHQLWAISNSGGLFQLNDETDKFEPVNHRFYIGMGSIYSILGDGNDKIWLSTDKGLVRLTLANGQGTTTYNMEDGIEAISFSSNGAFRYGHELFYGSAKGFFSFNTSEIERWQQGTSPKLVVTELLIDDNPYRWSDSLKRNKISSEQPFFTKKITIPSDTRKFSIEFALLTYQNQEQCRYAYYLEGYDRDWHNTDAQNRAATYQNLPPGIYHLQLRAADSYGRIVEMPYAIEINVLPPWYRSWWAYIIYAVLLIAAVYGTKEWYKARVNRRARLQQRVNELLHYRELMVMQQYEGARKALEAEEQQHSSPDEQFLSRAIDCVKQHISDSDYDREQFASDMCVSSSTLYNKLRALTEQNVTGFINSIRLKEACRILRQRPDIKMTELSMEVGFNTPKYFTKCFKKEFGVLPSEYLSQQED
;
A
#
# COMPACT_ATOMS: atom_id res chain seq x y z
N MET A 1 22.62 -40.51 -1.50
CA MET A 1 21.71 -40.35 -2.62
C MET A 1 21.00 -39.01 -2.37
N ALA A 2 21.24 -38.05 -3.20
CA ALA A 2 20.51 -36.77 -3.11
C ALA A 2 19.06 -37.06 -3.51
N CYS A 3 18.16 -36.94 -2.56
CA CYS A 3 16.72 -36.92 -2.87
C CYS A 3 16.52 -35.74 -3.82
N ALA A 4 16.28 -36.00 -5.10
CA ALA A 4 15.93 -34.98 -6.06
C ALA A 4 14.66 -34.34 -5.51
N CYS A 5 14.78 -33.10 -5.00
CA CYS A 5 13.63 -32.31 -4.63
C CYS A 5 12.81 -32.15 -5.92
N ARG A 6 11.75 -32.91 -6.08
CA ARG A 6 10.76 -32.66 -7.13
C ARG A 6 10.33 -31.21 -7.03
N VAL A 7 10.48 -30.48 -8.11
CA VAL A 7 10.01 -29.11 -8.19
C VAL A 7 8.48 -29.15 -8.02
N SER A 8 7.99 -28.71 -6.87
CA SER A 8 6.55 -28.64 -6.66
C SER A 8 6.05 -27.33 -7.30
N LEU A 9 5.48 -27.44 -8.48
CA LEU A 9 4.81 -26.31 -9.11
C LEU A 9 3.58 -25.90 -8.29
N ARG A 10 3.52 -24.64 -7.88
CA ARG A 10 2.44 -24.12 -7.04
C ARG A 10 1.77 -22.94 -7.70
N ILE A 11 0.43 -22.94 -7.73
CA ILE A 11 -0.34 -21.76 -8.12
C ILE A 11 -0.34 -20.80 -6.92
N MET A 12 0.26 -19.63 -7.10
CA MET A 12 0.39 -18.63 -6.04
C MET A 12 -0.77 -17.66 -6.04
N SER A 13 -1.12 -17.12 -7.19
CA SER A 13 -2.24 -16.21 -7.35
C SER A 13 -2.85 -16.30 -8.75
N GLN A 14 -4.11 -15.89 -8.85
CA GLN A 14 -4.83 -15.74 -10.10
C GLN A 14 -5.37 -14.32 -10.17
N THR A 15 -4.90 -13.54 -11.13
CA THR A 15 -5.40 -12.19 -11.35
C THR A 15 -6.39 -12.21 -12.51
N PRO A 16 -7.70 -12.13 -12.22
CA PRO A 16 -8.69 -12.09 -13.28
C PRO A 16 -8.53 -10.81 -14.09
N VAL A 17 -8.31 -10.96 -15.36
CA VAL A 17 -8.22 -9.85 -16.28
C VAL A 17 -9.64 -9.53 -16.74
N GLN A 18 -10.36 -8.73 -15.95
CA GLN A 18 -11.77 -8.39 -16.22
C GLN A 18 -11.99 -7.83 -17.64
N GLY A 19 -12.98 -8.39 -18.33
CA GLY A 19 -13.39 -7.92 -19.67
C GLY A 19 -12.41 -8.28 -20.77
N ILE A 20 -11.65 -9.36 -20.63
CA ILE A 20 -10.78 -9.90 -21.68
C ILE A 20 -11.26 -11.31 -22.04
N GLU A 21 -11.69 -11.45 -23.28
CA GLU A 21 -12.01 -12.78 -23.82
C GLU A 21 -10.73 -13.50 -24.29
N GLU A 22 -9.73 -12.73 -24.79
CA GLU A 22 -8.48 -13.29 -25.29
C GLU A 22 -7.28 -12.39 -25.00
N ALA A 23 -6.49 -12.72 -23.98
CA ALA A 23 -5.16 -12.18 -23.80
C ALA A 23 -4.14 -13.08 -24.52
N ARG A 24 -3.16 -12.50 -25.22
CA ARG A 24 -2.32 -13.23 -26.18
C ARG A 24 -0.82 -13.16 -25.91
N LYS A 25 -0.36 -12.07 -25.28
CA LYS A 25 1.06 -11.85 -25.02
C LYS A 25 1.29 -11.21 -23.68
N LEU A 26 2.30 -11.70 -22.97
CA LEU A 26 2.72 -11.21 -21.67
C LEU A 26 4.23 -10.93 -21.73
N ILE A 27 4.66 -9.78 -21.24
CA ILE A 27 6.08 -9.49 -21.04
C ILE A 27 6.29 -8.69 -19.74
N PHE A 28 7.45 -8.83 -19.15
CA PHE A 28 7.99 -7.84 -18.21
C PHE A 28 8.97 -6.94 -18.96
N ASP A 29 8.84 -5.64 -18.78
CA ASP A 29 9.87 -4.73 -19.28
C ASP A 29 11.08 -4.72 -18.32
N HIS A 30 12.18 -4.08 -18.75
CA HIS A 30 13.39 -4.05 -17.93
C HIS A 30 13.25 -3.28 -16.60
N TYR A 31 12.15 -2.56 -16.38
CA TYR A 31 11.80 -1.97 -15.08
C TYR A 31 11.06 -2.94 -14.19
N GLY A 32 10.52 -4.02 -14.74
CA GLY A 32 9.67 -4.98 -14.06
C GLY A 32 8.17 -4.68 -14.18
N MET A 33 7.76 -3.72 -15.02
CA MET A 33 6.35 -3.46 -15.32
C MET A 33 5.81 -4.57 -16.22
N MET A 34 4.67 -5.12 -15.85
CA MET A 34 3.99 -6.14 -16.63
C MET A 34 3.16 -5.51 -17.76
N TRP A 35 3.30 -6.05 -18.99
CA TRP A 35 2.54 -5.63 -20.15
C TRP A 35 1.78 -6.80 -20.74
N VAL A 36 0.49 -6.59 -21.02
CA VAL A 36 -0.42 -7.62 -21.52
C VAL A 36 -1.06 -7.16 -22.81
N GLY A 37 -0.80 -7.92 -23.88
CA GLY A 37 -1.46 -7.75 -25.16
C GLY A 37 -2.77 -8.52 -25.20
N THR A 38 -3.87 -7.85 -25.55
CA THR A 38 -5.22 -8.41 -25.53
C THR A 38 -5.95 -8.13 -26.84
N ASP A 39 -7.12 -8.70 -27.02
CA ASP A 39 -8.06 -8.37 -28.11
C ASP A 39 -8.67 -6.96 -27.96
N GLN A 40 -8.61 -6.37 -26.76
CA GLN A 40 -9.17 -5.06 -26.42
C GLN A 40 -8.09 -3.96 -26.24
N GLY A 41 -6.88 -4.20 -26.70
CA GLY A 41 -5.75 -3.28 -26.63
C GLY A 41 -4.59 -3.80 -25.80
N LEU A 42 -3.65 -2.89 -25.55
CA LEU A 42 -2.52 -3.11 -24.65
C LEU A 42 -2.89 -2.69 -23.22
N ARG A 43 -2.39 -3.42 -22.24
CA ARG A 43 -2.54 -3.07 -20.81
C ARG A 43 -1.18 -3.11 -20.14
N SER A 44 -0.95 -2.20 -19.19
CA SER A 44 0.12 -2.33 -18.21
C SER A 44 -0.45 -2.61 -16.83
N PHE A 45 0.27 -3.37 -16.03
CA PHE A 45 -0.11 -3.74 -14.68
C PHE A 45 1.06 -3.48 -13.73
N ASP A 46 0.83 -2.68 -12.70
CA ASP A 46 1.83 -2.28 -11.71
C ASP A 46 1.82 -3.15 -10.44
N GLY A 47 1.05 -4.23 -10.48
CA GLY A 47 0.78 -5.09 -9.34
C GLY A 47 -0.55 -4.78 -8.65
N TYR A 48 -1.14 -3.62 -8.87
CA TYR A 48 -2.36 -3.17 -8.20
C TYR A 48 -3.48 -2.79 -9.17
N SER A 49 -3.14 -2.13 -10.26
CA SER A 49 -4.11 -1.60 -11.21
C SER A 49 -3.68 -1.78 -12.66
N PHE A 50 -4.68 -1.97 -13.54
CA PHE A 50 -4.46 -2.03 -14.98
C PHE A 50 -4.65 -0.65 -15.60
N LYS A 51 -3.67 -0.22 -16.39
CA LYS A 51 -3.79 0.94 -17.27
C LYS A 51 -4.01 0.48 -18.72
N TYR A 52 -4.96 1.13 -19.38
CA TYR A 52 -5.47 0.68 -20.70
C TYR A 52 -4.99 1.59 -21.82
N TYR A 53 -4.49 0.99 -22.90
CA TYR A 53 -4.05 1.64 -24.12
C TYR A 53 -4.83 1.03 -25.29
N ARG A 54 -5.86 1.73 -25.72
CA ARG A 54 -6.74 1.26 -26.80
C ARG A 54 -7.19 2.40 -27.69
N ASN A 55 -7.41 2.09 -28.95
CA ASN A 55 -8.01 3.01 -29.89
C ASN A 55 -9.53 3.09 -29.66
N ASN A 56 -10.03 4.27 -29.37
CA ASN A 56 -11.45 4.55 -29.21
C ASN A 56 -11.76 6.00 -29.63
N ALA A 57 -13.02 6.44 -29.50
CA ALA A 57 -13.45 7.79 -29.87
C ALA A 57 -12.71 8.92 -29.10
N TYR A 58 -12.23 8.64 -27.87
CA TYR A 58 -11.53 9.60 -27.03
C TYR A 58 -10.00 9.56 -27.18
N THR A 59 -9.48 8.45 -27.70
CA THR A 59 -8.04 8.22 -27.90
C THR A 59 -7.80 7.61 -29.29
N PRO A 60 -8.12 8.36 -30.36
CA PRO A 60 -7.90 7.87 -31.72
C PRO A 60 -6.41 7.83 -32.05
N GLY A 61 -5.98 6.80 -32.81
CA GLY A 61 -4.63 6.72 -33.34
C GLY A 61 -3.55 6.20 -32.36
N ILE A 62 -3.92 5.71 -31.19
CA ILE A 62 -2.97 5.06 -30.25
C ILE A 62 -2.46 3.75 -30.84
N LEU A 63 -3.34 2.88 -31.30
CA LEU A 63 -3.03 1.62 -31.96
C LEU A 63 -3.72 1.55 -33.31
N PRO A 64 -3.13 0.94 -34.33
CA PRO A 64 -3.80 0.76 -35.63
C PRO A 64 -4.96 -0.25 -35.52
N ASN A 65 -4.86 -1.21 -34.59
CA ASN A 65 -5.91 -2.17 -34.30
C ASN A 65 -5.80 -2.56 -32.80
N ASN A 66 -6.92 -2.77 -32.12
CA ASN A 66 -6.93 -3.14 -30.71
C ASN A 66 -6.49 -4.58 -30.43
N TYR A 67 -6.48 -5.46 -31.44
CA TYR A 67 -6.06 -6.85 -31.25
C TYR A 67 -4.52 -6.93 -31.23
N VAL A 68 -3.94 -6.92 -30.04
CA VAL A 68 -2.48 -7.01 -29.81
C VAL A 68 -2.05 -8.48 -29.79
N ARG A 69 -1.12 -8.84 -30.67
CA ARG A 69 -0.61 -10.23 -30.80
C ARG A 69 0.82 -10.42 -30.28
N SER A 70 1.62 -9.41 -30.40
CA SER A 70 3.03 -9.48 -30.03
C SER A 70 3.50 -8.16 -29.44
N ILE A 71 4.43 -8.25 -28.48
CA ILE A 71 5.01 -7.11 -27.79
C ILE A 71 6.49 -7.41 -27.60
N THR A 72 7.34 -6.41 -27.81
CA THR A 72 8.75 -6.46 -27.45
C THR A 72 9.24 -5.07 -27.03
N GLU A 73 10.28 -5.02 -26.22
CA GLU A 73 10.90 -3.78 -25.76
C GLU A 73 12.18 -3.49 -26.54
N ASP A 74 12.45 -2.22 -26.88
CA ASP A 74 13.73 -1.80 -27.46
C ASP A 74 14.70 -1.30 -26.36
N LEU A 75 15.99 -1.12 -26.72
CA LEU A 75 17.01 -0.65 -25.77
C LEU A 75 16.87 0.83 -25.37
N ASN A 76 15.88 1.57 -25.91
CA ASN A 76 15.67 2.99 -25.68
C ASN A 76 14.31 3.27 -25.02
N ASP A 77 13.86 2.40 -24.14
CA ASP A 77 12.55 2.51 -23.43
C ASP A 77 11.31 2.48 -24.34
N GLY A 78 11.45 2.13 -25.62
CA GLY A 78 10.35 2.01 -26.55
C GLY A 78 9.71 0.62 -26.47
N LEU A 79 8.38 0.58 -26.47
CA LEU A 79 7.62 -0.65 -26.55
C LEU A 79 7.05 -0.81 -27.96
N TRP A 80 7.37 -1.93 -28.61
CA TRP A 80 6.89 -2.25 -29.94
C TRP A 80 5.69 -3.19 -29.84
N ILE A 81 4.59 -2.84 -30.46
CA ILE A 81 3.28 -3.46 -30.29
C ILE A 81 2.78 -3.89 -31.67
N GLY A 82 2.74 -5.19 -31.88
CA GLY A 82 2.23 -5.79 -33.10
C GLY A 82 0.75 -6.13 -32.99
N THR A 83 -0.03 -5.65 -33.96
CA THR A 83 -1.47 -5.83 -33.99
C THR A 83 -1.91 -6.63 -35.23
N ARG A 84 -3.22 -6.86 -35.37
CA ARG A 84 -3.80 -7.44 -36.61
C ARG A 84 -3.75 -6.52 -37.83
N ASP A 85 -3.46 -5.22 -37.64
CA ASP A 85 -3.44 -4.27 -38.72
C ASP A 85 -2.27 -3.27 -38.64
N GLY A 86 -1.08 -3.77 -38.35
CA GLY A 86 0.14 -2.97 -38.32
C GLY A 86 0.87 -3.01 -37.00
N LEU A 87 1.89 -2.21 -36.90
CA LEU A 87 2.87 -2.15 -35.83
C LEU A 87 2.95 -0.73 -35.28
N THR A 88 3.01 -0.59 -33.97
CA THR A 88 3.16 0.70 -33.32
C THR A 88 4.34 0.67 -32.35
N ARG A 89 5.16 1.72 -32.36
CA ARG A 89 6.15 2.00 -31.32
C ARG A 89 5.55 2.98 -30.32
N TYR A 90 5.51 2.60 -29.06
CA TYR A 90 5.16 3.46 -27.94
C TYR A 90 6.43 3.95 -27.26
N ASP A 91 6.72 5.24 -27.39
CA ASP A 91 7.74 5.92 -26.63
C ASP A 91 7.22 6.17 -25.21
N ARG A 92 7.69 5.38 -24.24
CA ARG A 92 7.20 5.46 -22.87
C ARG A 92 7.63 6.74 -22.14
N ARG A 93 8.78 7.34 -22.54
CA ARG A 93 9.21 8.61 -21.94
C ARG A 93 8.33 9.77 -22.40
N GLN A 94 8.09 9.83 -23.69
CA GLN A 94 7.33 10.90 -24.30
C GLN A 94 5.81 10.64 -24.30
N GLY A 95 5.39 9.40 -24.03
CA GLY A 95 3.98 9.02 -24.10
C GLY A 95 3.38 9.09 -25.49
N THR A 96 4.19 8.97 -26.53
CA THR A 96 3.76 9.12 -27.94
C THR A 96 3.75 7.78 -28.65
N PHE A 97 2.80 7.62 -29.54
CA PHE A 97 2.62 6.43 -30.36
C PHE A 97 2.95 6.76 -31.80
N LYS A 98 3.78 5.93 -32.43
CA LYS A 98 4.10 6.04 -33.84
C LYS A 98 3.78 4.73 -34.54
N THR A 99 2.87 4.77 -35.51
CA THR A 99 2.47 3.59 -36.29
C THR A 99 3.36 3.44 -37.52
N TYR A 100 3.74 2.20 -37.81
CA TYR A 100 4.52 1.79 -38.98
C TYR A 100 3.68 0.85 -39.84
N HIS A 101 3.73 1.07 -41.14
CA HIS A 101 3.11 0.20 -42.11
C HIS A 101 4.19 -0.54 -42.89
N LEU A 102 4.10 -1.87 -42.89
CA LEU A 102 5.03 -2.71 -43.62
C LEU A 102 4.61 -2.78 -45.08
N PRO A 103 5.56 -2.96 -46.01
CA PRO A 103 5.24 -3.07 -47.43
C PRO A 103 4.45 -4.35 -47.75
N GLY A 104 3.32 -4.21 -48.47
CA GLY A 104 2.47 -5.31 -48.88
C GLY A 104 1.22 -5.54 -48.04
N ASN A 105 0.10 -5.90 -48.71
CA ASN A 105 -1.21 -6.05 -48.07
C ASN A 105 -1.29 -7.21 -47.06
N GLN A 106 -0.52 -8.28 -47.21
CA GLN A 106 -0.47 -9.41 -46.26
C GLN A 106 0.48 -9.19 -45.09
N ALA A 107 1.33 -8.15 -45.13
CA ALA A 107 2.24 -7.79 -44.05
C ALA A 107 1.58 -7.05 -42.88
N ARG A 108 0.26 -6.90 -42.89
CA ARG A 108 -0.48 -6.17 -41.84
C ARG A 108 -0.59 -6.93 -40.53
N ILE A 109 -0.70 -8.26 -40.57
CA ILE A 109 -0.89 -9.08 -39.39
C ILE A 109 0.47 -9.38 -38.80
N MET A 110 0.75 -8.79 -37.58
CA MET A 110 1.96 -9.03 -36.83
C MET A 110 1.81 -10.30 -36.00
N ASN A 111 2.54 -11.35 -36.34
CA ASN A 111 2.52 -12.61 -35.59
C ASN A 111 3.54 -12.61 -34.45
N ALA A 112 4.76 -12.10 -34.72
CA ALA A 112 5.84 -12.07 -33.75
C ALA A 112 6.64 -10.76 -33.85
N LEU A 113 7.10 -10.28 -32.72
CA LEU A 113 8.10 -9.23 -32.58
C LEU A 113 9.24 -9.76 -31.73
N TYR A 114 10.45 -9.39 -32.11
CA TYR A 114 11.66 -9.82 -31.39
C TYR A 114 12.69 -8.68 -31.41
N THR A 115 13.31 -8.44 -30.28
CA THR A 115 14.44 -7.52 -30.14
C THR A 115 15.71 -8.37 -30.00
N ASP A 116 16.63 -8.23 -30.93
CA ASP A 116 17.90 -8.96 -30.86
C ASP A 116 18.87 -8.32 -29.85
N LYS A 117 19.98 -8.99 -29.55
CA LYS A 117 20.97 -8.55 -28.57
C LYS A 117 21.61 -7.19 -28.90
N GLU A 118 21.56 -6.77 -30.17
CA GLU A 118 22.04 -5.47 -30.66
C GLU A 118 20.94 -4.38 -30.59
N GLY A 119 19.72 -4.75 -30.20
CA GLY A 119 18.56 -3.87 -30.10
C GLY A 119 17.85 -3.61 -31.42
N THR A 120 18.07 -4.46 -32.43
CA THR A 120 17.35 -4.41 -33.71
C THR A 120 16.00 -5.10 -33.57
N ILE A 121 14.96 -4.48 -34.08
CA ILE A 121 13.60 -5.04 -34.06
C ILE A 121 13.35 -5.89 -35.29
N TRP A 122 12.85 -7.10 -35.04
CA TRP A 122 12.42 -8.04 -36.07
C TRP A 122 10.91 -8.21 -35.99
N ALA A 123 10.24 -8.15 -37.11
CA ALA A 123 8.81 -8.32 -37.24
C ALA A 123 8.48 -9.51 -38.15
N GLY A 124 7.75 -10.46 -37.60
CA GLY A 124 7.21 -11.61 -38.31
C GLY A 124 5.74 -11.41 -38.68
N THR A 125 5.41 -11.61 -39.92
CA THR A 125 4.07 -11.40 -40.48
C THR A 125 3.61 -12.59 -41.29
N ASN A 126 2.35 -12.59 -41.74
CA ASN A 126 1.88 -13.57 -42.71
C ASN A 126 2.60 -13.50 -44.07
N ALA A 127 3.24 -12.36 -44.37
CA ALA A 127 3.93 -12.15 -45.63
C ALA A 127 5.44 -12.45 -45.56
N GLY A 128 6.00 -12.56 -44.34
CA GLY A 128 7.45 -12.79 -44.17
C GLY A 128 8.05 -12.12 -42.95
N ALA A 129 9.37 -12.02 -42.95
CA ALA A 129 10.15 -11.34 -41.93
C ALA A 129 10.65 -9.99 -42.38
N PHE A 130 10.57 -9.01 -41.49
CA PHE A 130 11.04 -7.65 -41.69
C PHE A 130 11.98 -7.24 -40.55
N ARG A 131 12.98 -6.41 -40.87
CA ARG A 131 13.94 -5.84 -39.95
C ARG A 131 13.80 -4.33 -39.88
N TYR A 132 13.74 -3.77 -38.69
CA TYR A 132 13.74 -2.33 -38.50
C TYR A 132 15.09 -1.73 -38.89
N ASP A 133 15.05 -0.66 -39.63
CA ASP A 133 16.19 0.14 -40.05
C ASP A 133 16.09 1.54 -39.43
N LYS A 134 17.09 1.86 -38.57
CA LYS A 134 17.13 3.14 -37.88
C LYS A 134 17.40 4.34 -38.80
N GLU A 135 18.13 4.12 -39.90
CA GLU A 135 18.50 5.21 -40.83
C GLU A 135 17.30 5.70 -41.63
N THR A 136 16.47 4.78 -42.10
CA THR A 136 15.26 5.10 -42.85
C THR A 136 14.03 5.25 -41.97
N ASP A 137 14.13 4.93 -40.68
CA ASP A 137 13.02 4.85 -39.72
C ASP A 137 11.85 4.02 -40.28
N GLY A 138 12.18 2.87 -40.84
CA GLY A 138 11.27 1.98 -41.55
C GLY A 138 11.65 0.51 -41.43
N PHE A 139 10.95 -0.35 -42.14
CA PHE A 139 11.21 -1.79 -42.16
C PHE A 139 11.69 -2.30 -43.49
N ILE A 140 12.72 -3.10 -43.52
CA ILE A 140 13.29 -3.74 -44.68
C ILE A 140 12.80 -5.18 -44.76
N ASP A 141 12.30 -5.61 -45.91
CA ASP A 141 11.91 -7.01 -46.16
C ASP A 141 13.16 -7.90 -46.22
N ILE A 142 13.15 -8.97 -45.50
CA ILE A 142 14.25 -9.97 -45.45
C ILE A 142 14.07 -11.01 -46.57
N ASN A 143 13.03 -10.96 -47.32
CA ASN A 143 12.74 -11.90 -48.41
C ASN A 143 12.63 -13.36 -47.95
N ILE A 144 11.75 -13.61 -46.97
CA ILE A 144 11.28 -14.92 -46.56
C ILE A 144 9.80 -15.01 -46.89
N PRO A 145 9.41 -15.64 -48.01
CA PRO A 145 8.04 -15.59 -48.50
C PRO A 145 7.13 -16.61 -47.79
N LEU A 146 7.23 -16.72 -46.50
CA LEU A 146 6.49 -17.64 -45.63
C LEU A 146 5.96 -16.89 -44.40
N GLY A 147 4.82 -17.29 -43.88
CA GLY A 147 4.31 -16.71 -42.65
C GLY A 147 5.26 -16.95 -41.48
N VAL A 148 5.82 -15.89 -40.92
CA VAL A 148 6.76 -15.93 -39.80
C VAL A 148 6.02 -15.78 -38.48
N ILE A 149 6.30 -16.69 -37.53
CA ILE A 149 5.54 -16.79 -36.26
C ILE A 149 6.43 -16.78 -35.03
N SER A 150 7.73 -16.96 -35.14
CA SER A 150 8.67 -16.94 -34.01
C SER A 150 10.09 -16.56 -34.41
N PHE A 151 10.87 -16.08 -33.44
CA PHE A 151 12.30 -15.73 -33.60
C PHE A 151 13.09 -16.21 -32.40
N ALA A 152 14.39 -16.53 -32.65
CA ALA A 152 15.38 -16.71 -31.61
C ALA A 152 16.76 -16.27 -32.13
N GLU A 153 17.71 -15.97 -31.24
CA GLU A 153 19.06 -15.56 -31.56
C GLU A 153 20.09 -16.42 -30.85
N ASP A 154 21.11 -16.86 -31.53
CA ASP A 154 22.24 -17.61 -30.92
C ASP A 154 23.31 -16.67 -30.35
N HIS A 155 24.35 -17.29 -29.74
CA HIS A 155 25.49 -16.54 -29.19
C HIS A 155 26.39 -15.93 -30.27
N GLN A 156 26.28 -16.38 -31.54
CA GLN A 156 27.04 -15.87 -32.69
C GLN A 156 26.34 -14.74 -33.42
N GLY A 157 25.08 -14.39 -32.99
CA GLY A 157 24.26 -13.37 -33.62
C GLY A 157 23.51 -13.82 -34.88
N ASN A 158 23.33 -15.15 -35.09
CA ASN A 158 22.44 -15.63 -36.11
C ASN A 158 20.98 -15.56 -35.61
N ILE A 159 20.06 -15.13 -36.48
CA ILE A 159 18.63 -15.12 -36.23
C ILE A 159 18.01 -16.41 -36.77
N TYR A 160 17.33 -17.14 -35.91
CA TYR A 160 16.47 -18.25 -36.26
C TYR A 160 15.04 -17.77 -36.41
N ILE A 161 14.44 -18.10 -37.56
CA ILE A 161 13.15 -17.61 -38.00
C ILE A 161 12.24 -18.82 -38.16
N GLY A 162 11.26 -18.90 -37.27
CA GLY A 162 10.24 -19.95 -37.29
C GLY A 162 9.07 -19.57 -38.19
N THR A 163 8.69 -20.50 -39.06
CA THR A 163 7.66 -20.25 -40.05
C THR A 163 6.47 -21.21 -39.89
N TRP A 164 5.34 -20.78 -40.44
CA TRP A 164 4.17 -21.62 -40.58
C TRP A 164 4.32 -22.53 -41.79
N GLU A 165 4.33 -23.83 -41.59
CA GLU A 165 4.51 -24.85 -42.65
C GLU A 165 5.86 -24.89 -43.39
N GLY A 166 6.73 -23.91 -43.18
CA GLY A 166 8.07 -23.82 -43.82
C GLY A 166 9.21 -24.28 -42.94
N GLY A 167 8.94 -24.54 -41.65
CA GLY A 167 9.93 -24.96 -40.68
C GLY A 167 10.83 -23.83 -40.18
N LEU A 168 12.12 -24.06 -40.13
CA LEU A 168 13.12 -23.18 -39.53
C LEU A 168 14.07 -22.63 -40.60
N VAL A 169 14.32 -21.32 -40.55
CA VAL A 169 15.33 -20.64 -41.39
C VAL A 169 16.33 -19.95 -40.46
N ARG A 170 17.60 -20.19 -40.64
CA ARG A 170 18.67 -19.43 -39.99
C ARG A 170 19.17 -18.33 -40.91
N LEU A 171 19.25 -17.13 -40.41
CA LEU A 171 19.81 -15.95 -41.08
C LEU A 171 21.09 -15.51 -40.35
N ASN A 172 22.18 -15.47 -41.05
CA ASN A 172 23.39 -14.83 -40.55
C ASN A 172 23.29 -13.32 -40.79
N LYS A 173 23.21 -12.52 -39.69
CA LYS A 173 23.04 -11.07 -39.77
C LYS A 173 24.12 -10.34 -40.56
N LYS A 174 25.38 -10.81 -40.50
CA LYS A 174 26.54 -10.16 -41.14
C LYS A 174 26.62 -10.43 -42.63
N SER A 175 26.44 -11.71 -43.03
CA SER A 175 26.59 -12.11 -44.43
C SER A 175 25.27 -12.10 -45.24
N GLY A 176 24.14 -12.01 -44.56
CA GLY A 176 22.82 -12.16 -45.16
C GLY A 176 22.51 -13.60 -45.63
N LYS A 177 23.42 -14.56 -45.41
CA LYS A 177 23.20 -15.96 -45.79
C LYS A 177 22.05 -16.58 -45.04
N LYS A 178 21.15 -17.21 -45.78
CA LYS A 178 19.99 -17.96 -45.28
C LYS A 178 20.24 -19.45 -45.43
N VAL A 179 19.90 -20.23 -44.43
CA VAL A 179 19.98 -21.67 -44.41
C VAL A 179 18.64 -22.23 -43.96
N ASN A 180 18.04 -23.08 -44.79
CA ASN A 180 16.81 -23.78 -44.42
C ASN A 180 17.18 -25.09 -43.74
N TYR A 181 16.53 -25.35 -42.62
CA TYR A 181 16.71 -26.58 -41.86
C TYR A 181 15.86 -27.72 -42.43
N PRO A 182 16.28 -28.99 -42.20
CA PRO A 182 15.46 -30.14 -42.56
C PRO A 182 14.11 -30.10 -41.84
N ARG A 183 13.19 -30.91 -42.32
CA ARG A 183 11.83 -30.96 -41.78
C ARG A 183 11.82 -31.35 -40.29
N LEU A 184 11.27 -30.47 -39.44
CA LEU A 184 11.25 -30.64 -37.98
C LEU A 184 10.14 -31.61 -37.55
N SER A 185 8.98 -31.54 -38.23
CA SER A 185 7.78 -32.32 -37.94
C SER A 185 6.96 -32.55 -39.21
N GLU A 186 5.86 -33.31 -39.11
CA GLU A 186 5.00 -33.57 -40.27
C GLU A 186 4.41 -32.29 -40.85
N ARG A 187 3.96 -31.33 -40.00
CA ARG A 187 3.46 -30.02 -40.44
C ARG A 187 4.56 -28.96 -40.58
N ASN A 188 5.76 -29.28 -40.13
CA ASN A 188 6.95 -28.42 -40.21
C ASN A 188 6.74 -26.99 -39.68
N THR A 189 6.01 -26.85 -38.52
CA THR A 189 5.78 -25.57 -37.86
C THR A 189 6.80 -25.34 -36.76
N ALA A 190 7.32 -24.12 -36.62
CA ALA A 190 8.10 -23.66 -35.48
C ALA A 190 7.31 -22.56 -34.76
N GLN A 191 6.30 -22.99 -33.97
CA GLN A 191 5.31 -22.12 -33.34
C GLN A 191 5.93 -21.15 -32.32
N THR A 192 6.84 -21.65 -31.50
CA THR A 192 7.61 -20.89 -30.52
C THR A 192 9.03 -21.37 -30.49
N MET A 193 9.97 -20.53 -30.15
CA MET A 193 11.40 -20.87 -30.07
C MET A 193 12.05 -20.24 -28.85
N LEU A 194 13.00 -20.98 -28.26
CA LEU A 194 13.83 -20.53 -27.16
C LEU A 194 15.27 -20.96 -27.41
N MET A 195 16.22 -20.05 -27.35
CA MET A 195 17.64 -20.36 -27.24
C MET A 195 18.00 -20.43 -25.75
N ASP A 196 18.38 -21.62 -25.27
CA ASP A 196 18.72 -21.80 -23.87
C ASP A 196 20.10 -21.24 -23.51
N SER A 197 20.40 -21.15 -22.24
CA SER A 197 21.69 -20.67 -21.73
C SER A 197 22.90 -21.50 -22.17
N ARG A 198 22.66 -22.75 -22.62
CA ARG A 198 23.69 -23.68 -23.15
C ARG A 198 23.84 -23.58 -24.67
N GLY A 199 23.06 -22.70 -25.33
CA GLY A 199 23.15 -22.52 -26.79
C GLY A 199 22.39 -23.56 -27.60
N ARG A 200 21.48 -24.31 -27.01
CA ARG A 200 20.57 -25.25 -27.66
C ARG A 200 19.28 -24.53 -28.06
N LEU A 201 18.77 -24.85 -29.24
CA LEU A 201 17.52 -24.25 -29.74
C LEU A 201 16.34 -25.19 -29.47
N TRP A 202 15.42 -24.73 -28.63
CA TRP A 202 14.17 -25.42 -28.33
C TRP A 202 13.07 -24.88 -29.22
N ILE A 203 12.28 -25.75 -29.80
CA ILE A 203 11.22 -25.42 -30.74
C ILE A 203 9.93 -26.10 -30.29
N GLY A 204 8.93 -25.32 -29.94
CA GLY A 204 7.57 -25.80 -29.72
C GLY A 204 6.80 -25.84 -31.04
N SER A 205 6.20 -26.99 -31.35
CA SER A 205 5.48 -27.20 -32.60
C SER A 205 3.97 -27.21 -32.42
N TRP A 206 3.27 -27.09 -33.51
CA TRP A 206 1.83 -27.34 -33.56
C TRP A 206 1.55 -28.83 -33.74
N GLU A 207 0.94 -29.47 -32.75
CA GLU A 207 0.57 -30.90 -32.71
C GLU A 207 1.72 -31.94 -32.66
N HIS A 208 3.01 -31.51 -32.49
CA HIS A 208 4.13 -32.45 -32.53
C HIS A 208 5.14 -32.32 -31.37
N GLY A 209 4.72 -31.69 -30.25
CA GLY A 209 5.54 -31.59 -29.05
C GLY A 209 6.68 -30.58 -29.15
N ILE A 210 7.75 -30.86 -28.41
CA ILE A 210 8.96 -30.04 -28.35
C ILE A 210 10.08 -30.73 -29.12
N VAL A 211 10.79 -29.95 -29.94
CA VAL A 211 12.02 -30.38 -30.62
C VAL A 211 13.19 -29.56 -30.11
N ARG A 212 14.26 -30.18 -29.72
CA ARG A 212 15.52 -29.52 -29.35
C ARG A 212 16.58 -29.80 -30.42
N LEU A 213 17.27 -28.75 -30.82
CA LEU A 213 18.41 -28.83 -31.72
C LEU A 213 19.68 -28.52 -30.92
N ASP A 214 20.59 -29.48 -30.85
CA ASP A 214 21.92 -29.28 -30.31
C ASP A 214 22.85 -28.83 -31.44
N HIS A 215 23.70 -27.84 -31.13
CA HIS A 215 24.55 -27.23 -32.15
C HIS A 215 23.74 -26.68 -33.37
N PRO A 216 22.75 -25.81 -33.13
CA PRO A 216 21.88 -25.32 -34.22
C PRO A 216 22.63 -24.52 -35.29
N GLU A 217 23.88 -24.10 -35.03
CA GLU A 217 24.77 -23.48 -36.01
C GLU A 217 25.33 -24.47 -37.06
N ASN A 218 25.26 -25.77 -36.84
CA ASN A 218 25.75 -26.77 -37.75
C ASN A 218 24.81 -26.95 -38.96
N GLU A 219 25.25 -26.51 -40.14
CA GLU A 219 24.41 -26.48 -41.34
C GLU A 219 24.09 -27.88 -41.92
N LYS A 220 24.95 -28.87 -41.66
CA LYS A 220 24.83 -30.17 -42.36
C LYS A 220 23.98 -31.20 -41.61
N ALA A 221 24.00 -31.18 -40.32
CA ALA A 221 23.20 -32.10 -39.49
C ALA A 221 23.15 -31.58 -38.05
N PRO A 222 22.17 -30.69 -37.71
CA PRO A 222 21.91 -30.40 -36.33
C PRO A 222 21.41 -31.67 -35.65
N GLU A 223 21.92 -31.93 -34.45
CA GLU A 223 21.44 -33.06 -33.65
C GLU A 223 20.03 -32.75 -33.13
N MET A 224 19.07 -33.60 -33.50
CA MET A 224 17.65 -33.31 -33.25
C MET A 224 17.08 -34.29 -32.21
N HIS A 225 16.58 -33.78 -31.11
CA HIS A 225 15.92 -34.54 -30.07
C HIS A 225 14.45 -34.14 -30.00
N LYS A 226 13.55 -35.14 -30.00
CA LYS A 226 12.11 -34.92 -29.91
C LYS A 226 11.59 -35.36 -28.56
N MET A 227 10.81 -34.52 -27.93
CA MET A 227 10.23 -34.74 -26.61
C MET A 227 8.70 -34.70 -26.66
N ASN A 228 8.06 -35.45 -25.78
CA ASN A 228 6.59 -35.58 -25.74
C ASN A 228 5.93 -36.18 -27.00
N GLU A 229 6.71 -36.80 -27.90
CA GLU A 229 6.18 -37.34 -29.18
C GLU A 229 5.11 -38.42 -28.96
N ASN A 230 5.21 -39.19 -27.87
CA ASN A 230 4.36 -40.34 -27.60
C ASN A 230 3.10 -40.02 -26.76
N ARG A 231 2.90 -38.76 -26.38
CA ARG A 231 1.72 -38.34 -25.62
C ARG A 231 0.69 -37.69 -26.53
N ALA A 232 -0.56 -38.18 -26.46
CA ALA A 232 -1.69 -37.62 -27.22
C ALA A 232 -2.10 -36.23 -26.77
N ASP A 233 -1.84 -35.91 -25.52
CA ASP A 233 -1.96 -34.65 -24.81
C ASP A 233 -0.57 -33.96 -24.75
N PHE A 234 -0.51 -32.66 -24.57
CA PHE A 234 0.72 -31.86 -24.56
C PHE A 234 1.50 -31.82 -25.90
N ARG A 235 0.81 -31.51 -26.96
CA ARG A 235 1.39 -31.49 -28.32
C ARG A 235 1.58 -30.09 -28.90
N THR A 236 0.73 -29.14 -28.55
CA THR A 236 0.72 -27.80 -29.15
C THR A 236 1.26 -26.76 -28.16
N PHE A 237 2.48 -26.33 -28.38
CA PHE A 237 3.16 -25.40 -27.52
C PHE A 237 3.07 -23.96 -28.05
N HIS A 238 2.63 -23.06 -27.20
CA HIS A 238 2.47 -21.64 -27.49
C HIS A 238 3.63 -20.78 -27.02
N SER A 239 4.30 -21.15 -25.92
CA SER A 239 5.47 -20.43 -25.39
C SER A 239 6.44 -21.41 -24.71
N LEU A 240 7.70 -21.08 -24.78
CA LEU A 240 8.81 -21.77 -24.10
C LEU A 240 9.62 -20.74 -23.33
N VAL A 241 9.98 -21.06 -22.10
CA VAL A 241 10.86 -20.23 -21.26
C VAL A 241 11.87 -21.09 -20.51
N GLU A 242 13.08 -20.60 -20.31
CA GLU A 242 14.05 -21.18 -19.41
C GLU A 242 13.93 -20.55 -18.04
N ASP A 243 13.79 -21.39 -17.02
CA ASP A 243 13.85 -20.99 -15.64
C ASP A 243 15.16 -21.49 -15.01
N SER A 244 16.06 -20.55 -14.73
CA SER A 244 17.37 -20.84 -14.15
C SER A 244 17.29 -21.36 -12.72
N MET A 245 16.22 -21.06 -11.98
CA MET A 245 16.07 -21.52 -10.59
C MET A 245 15.68 -22.99 -10.51
N SER A 246 14.83 -23.47 -11.42
CA SER A 246 14.46 -24.88 -11.51
C SER A 246 15.33 -25.70 -12.45
N HIS A 247 16.36 -25.09 -13.06
CA HIS A 247 17.23 -25.70 -14.08
C HIS A 247 16.45 -26.44 -15.18
N ALA A 248 15.37 -25.80 -15.67
CA ALA A 248 14.46 -26.45 -16.59
C ALA A 248 13.97 -25.50 -17.69
N VAL A 249 13.57 -26.09 -18.82
CA VAL A 249 12.75 -25.43 -19.83
C VAL A 249 11.30 -25.76 -19.54
N TRP A 250 10.50 -24.72 -19.44
CA TRP A 250 9.07 -24.83 -19.28
C TRP A 250 8.36 -24.48 -20.58
N GLY A 251 7.42 -25.32 -20.96
CA GLY A 251 6.55 -25.07 -22.10
C GLY A 251 5.10 -24.96 -21.68
N CYS A 252 4.38 -23.97 -22.23
CA CYS A 252 2.94 -23.87 -22.04
C CYS A 252 2.20 -24.31 -23.29
N CYS A 253 1.12 -25.06 -23.10
CA CYS A 253 0.30 -25.64 -24.15
C CYS A 253 -1.21 -25.51 -23.83
N ILE A 254 -2.02 -26.08 -24.73
CA ILE A 254 -3.49 -26.09 -24.55
C ILE A 254 -3.89 -26.88 -23.31
N GLU A 255 -3.19 -27.99 -23.05
CA GLU A 255 -3.52 -28.96 -22.01
C GLU A 255 -2.89 -28.66 -20.65
N GLY A 256 -1.94 -27.72 -20.58
CA GLY A 256 -1.24 -27.38 -19.34
C GLY A 256 0.20 -26.93 -19.53
N LEU A 257 1.06 -27.34 -18.62
CA LEU A 257 2.48 -27.03 -18.63
C LEU A 257 3.33 -28.29 -18.74
N THR A 258 4.47 -28.18 -19.41
CA THR A 258 5.49 -29.21 -19.49
C THR A 258 6.81 -28.69 -18.96
N ARG A 259 7.45 -29.41 -18.07
CA ARG A 259 8.81 -29.17 -17.58
C ARG A 259 9.75 -30.18 -18.23
N VAL A 260 10.88 -29.71 -18.73
CA VAL A 260 11.98 -30.57 -19.21
C VAL A 260 13.25 -30.13 -18.46
N ASP A 261 13.87 -31.08 -17.76
CA ASP A 261 15.10 -30.81 -17.03
C ASP A 261 16.26 -30.54 -17.99
N LEU A 262 17.11 -29.55 -17.69
CA LEU A 262 18.25 -29.18 -18.54
C LEU A 262 19.40 -30.17 -18.44
N ASP A 263 19.50 -30.90 -17.34
CA ASP A 263 20.60 -31.88 -17.08
C ASP A 263 20.18 -33.32 -17.43
N ASP A 264 18.90 -33.65 -17.20
CA ASP A 264 18.36 -34.98 -17.54
C ASP A 264 17.16 -34.84 -18.48
N GLU A 265 17.39 -35.00 -19.75
CA GLU A 265 16.36 -34.86 -20.81
C GLU A 265 15.26 -35.93 -20.74
N THR A 266 15.48 -37.02 -20.01
CA THR A 266 14.47 -38.04 -19.76
C THR A 266 13.49 -37.64 -18.66
N ASP A 267 13.84 -36.65 -17.83
CA ASP A 267 12.99 -36.08 -16.81
C ASP A 267 12.04 -35.02 -17.44
N VAL A 268 10.95 -35.53 -17.98
CA VAL A 268 9.87 -34.73 -18.57
C VAL A 268 8.61 -34.88 -17.74
N GLU A 269 8.22 -33.80 -17.11
CA GLU A 269 7.01 -33.74 -16.27
C GLU A 269 5.91 -32.91 -16.95
N ASN A 270 4.66 -33.38 -16.88
CA ASN A 270 3.52 -32.70 -17.42
C ASN A 270 2.52 -32.37 -16.31
N TYR A 271 2.08 -31.13 -16.28
CA TYR A 271 1.20 -30.54 -15.25
C TYR A 271 -0.12 -30.11 -15.89
N PRO A 272 -1.22 -30.88 -15.79
CA PRO A 272 -2.52 -30.53 -16.34
C PRO A 272 -3.29 -29.57 -15.40
N ILE A 273 -2.60 -28.58 -14.83
CA ILE A 273 -3.16 -27.67 -13.83
C ILE A 273 -3.77 -26.40 -14.43
N LEU A 274 -3.41 -26.09 -15.67
CA LEU A 274 -3.88 -24.91 -16.39
C LEU A 274 -4.39 -25.31 -17.76
N SER A 275 -5.63 -24.97 -18.07
CA SER A 275 -6.17 -25.17 -19.42
C SER A 275 -5.94 -23.93 -20.28
N PHE A 276 -5.63 -24.15 -21.55
CA PHE A 276 -5.49 -23.12 -22.57
C PHE A 276 -4.51 -21.99 -22.21
N CYS A 277 -3.26 -22.36 -22.01
CA CYS A 277 -2.19 -21.39 -21.75
C CYS A 277 -1.68 -20.79 -23.09
N TYR A 278 -1.80 -19.47 -23.23
CA TYR A 278 -1.43 -18.75 -24.45
C TYR A 278 0.02 -18.28 -24.46
N ASP A 279 0.53 -17.86 -23.31
CA ASP A 279 1.89 -17.35 -23.20
C ASP A 279 2.41 -17.55 -21.77
N MET A 280 3.70 -17.58 -21.62
CA MET A 280 4.35 -17.72 -20.33
C MET A 280 5.66 -16.94 -20.32
N VAL A 281 5.96 -16.30 -19.20
CA VAL A 281 7.22 -15.60 -18.98
C VAL A 281 7.77 -15.92 -17.60
N THR A 282 9.07 -15.80 -17.43
CA THR A 282 9.74 -15.88 -16.12
C THR A 282 10.23 -14.51 -15.69
N ASP A 283 10.20 -14.26 -14.37
CA ASP A 283 10.82 -13.07 -13.79
C ASP A 283 12.30 -13.28 -13.42
N GLY A 284 12.84 -14.46 -13.70
CA GLY A 284 14.22 -14.84 -13.36
C GLY A 284 14.45 -15.14 -11.87
N MET A 285 13.40 -15.10 -11.06
CA MET A 285 13.48 -15.34 -9.61
C MET A 285 12.81 -16.65 -9.18
N GLY A 286 12.47 -17.51 -10.14
CA GLY A 286 11.76 -18.76 -9.90
C GLY A 286 10.25 -18.58 -9.86
N ASN A 287 9.75 -17.57 -10.54
CA ASN A 287 8.33 -17.40 -10.79
C ASN A 287 8.04 -17.50 -12.28
N LEU A 288 7.02 -18.27 -12.60
CA LEU A 288 6.44 -18.35 -13.92
C LEU A 288 5.11 -17.60 -13.93
N TRP A 289 4.89 -16.83 -14.95
CA TRP A 289 3.66 -16.08 -15.17
C TRP A 289 3.00 -16.61 -16.44
N ALA A 290 1.90 -17.30 -16.27
CA ALA A 290 1.16 -17.94 -17.35
C ALA A 290 -0.11 -17.14 -17.67
N LEU A 291 -0.32 -16.89 -18.94
CA LEU A 291 -1.50 -16.23 -19.46
C LEU A 291 -2.48 -17.27 -19.94
N THR A 292 -3.60 -17.43 -19.26
CA THR A 292 -4.59 -18.48 -19.52
C THR A 292 -5.93 -17.89 -19.96
N ARG A 293 -6.72 -18.67 -20.67
CA ARG A 293 -8.06 -18.26 -21.09
C ARG A 293 -9.03 -18.12 -19.92
N ASP A 294 -9.01 -19.08 -19.01
CA ASP A 294 -10.09 -19.21 -18.02
C ASP A 294 -9.74 -18.53 -16.68
N ASN A 295 -8.44 -18.39 -16.37
CA ASN A 295 -7.97 -17.88 -15.07
C ASN A 295 -7.21 -16.53 -15.19
N GLY A 296 -7.12 -15.95 -16.39
CA GLY A 296 -6.36 -14.71 -16.62
C GLY A 296 -4.86 -14.90 -16.46
N ILE A 297 -4.22 -14.06 -15.68
CA ILE A 297 -2.79 -14.16 -15.37
C ILE A 297 -2.62 -15.03 -14.13
N VAL A 298 -1.92 -16.13 -14.27
CA VAL A 298 -1.63 -17.07 -13.20
C VAL A 298 -0.17 -17.00 -12.81
N HIS A 299 0.08 -16.73 -11.55
CA HIS A 299 1.41 -16.74 -10.95
C HIS A 299 1.72 -18.12 -10.38
N LEU A 300 2.82 -18.70 -10.82
CA LEU A 300 3.29 -20.02 -10.44
C LEU A 300 4.69 -19.90 -9.87
N SER A 301 4.99 -20.58 -8.77
CA SER A 301 6.35 -20.64 -8.25
C SER A 301 6.98 -21.99 -8.55
N THR A 302 8.17 -21.97 -9.17
CA THR A 302 9.07 -23.11 -9.37
C THR A 302 10.12 -23.17 -8.26
N ARG A 303 10.17 -22.15 -7.43
CA ARG A 303 11.15 -22.01 -6.37
C ARG A 303 10.89 -23.03 -5.26
N PRO A 304 11.92 -23.80 -4.83
CA PRO A 304 11.74 -24.68 -3.68
C PRO A 304 11.30 -23.89 -2.46
N SER A 305 10.22 -24.35 -1.82
CA SER A 305 9.78 -23.73 -0.57
C SER A 305 10.80 -24.00 0.55
N PRO A 306 11.14 -23.01 1.37
CA PRO A 306 11.89 -23.27 2.59
C PRO A 306 11.04 -23.99 3.64
N PHE A 307 9.71 -24.00 3.47
CA PHE A 307 8.76 -24.66 4.34
C PHE A 307 8.56 -26.11 3.86
N ARG A 308 8.97 -27.07 4.69
CA ARG A 308 8.79 -28.50 4.41
C ARG A 308 7.51 -28.96 5.09
N PHE A 309 6.54 -29.41 4.32
CA PHE A 309 5.29 -29.90 4.81
C PHE A 309 5.30 -31.43 4.96
N TYR A 310 4.76 -31.95 6.06
CA TYR A 310 4.65 -33.35 6.38
C TYR A 310 3.18 -33.74 6.50
N HIS A 311 2.70 -34.42 5.47
CA HIS A 311 1.33 -34.94 5.43
C HIS A 311 1.24 -36.27 6.18
N LEU A 312 0.30 -36.38 7.08
CA LEU A 312 0.09 -37.60 7.90
C LEU A 312 -0.93 -38.56 7.30
N SER A 313 -1.19 -38.51 6.02
CA SER A 313 -2.08 -39.48 5.37
C SER A 313 -1.29 -40.69 4.89
N PRO A 314 -1.32 -41.83 5.60
CA PRO A 314 -0.81 -43.08 5.04
C PRO A 314 -1.67 -43.47 3.84
N GLU A 315 -1.05 -43.91 2.76
CA GLU A 315 -1.79 -44.55 1.65
C GLU A 315 -2.61 -45.70 2.23
N GLY A 316 -3.96 -45.56 2.21
CA GLY A 316 -4.90 -46.62 2.60
C GLY A 316 -5.57 -46.50 3.96
N LEU A 317 -5.31 -45.47 4.78
CA LEU A 317 -6.12 -45.17 5.96
C LEU A 317 -6.73 -43.76 5.79
N GLU A 318 -8.02 -43.73 5.47
CA GLU A 318 -8.86 -42.52 5.64
C GLU A 318 -9.06 -42.24 7.13
N LEU A 319 -7.98 -41.81 7.84
CA LEU A 319 -8.18 -41.17 9.11
C LEU A 319 -8.68 -39.76 8.80
N PRO A 320 -9.78 -39.29 9.39
CA PRO A 320 -10.19 -37.91 9.26
C PRO A 320 -9.00 -37.04 9.74
N VAL A 321 -8.50 -36.21 8.86
CA VAL A 321 -7.31 -35.36 9.09
C VAL A 321 -7.55 -34.55 10.34
N ASN A 322 -6.73 -34.78 11.36
CA ASN A 322 -6.92 -34.24 12.67
C ASN A 322 -5.87 -33.20 12.97
N ARG A 323 -6.29 -32.22 13.69
CA ARG A 323 -5.46 -31.11 14.10
C ARG A 323 -4.29 -31.64 14.93
N ILE A 324 -3.06 -31.36 14.52
CA ILE A 324 -1.87 -31.60 15.33
C ILE A 324 -1.77 -30.50 16.35
N GLN A 325 -2.00 -30.82 17.61
CA GLN A 325 -1.95 -29.88 18.71
C GLN A 325 -0.52 -29.61 19.19
N LYS A 326 0.33 -30.63 19.19
CA LYS A 326 1.71 -30.52 19.65
C LYS A 326 2.65 -31.28 18.74
N VAL A 327 3.78 -30.69 18.43
CA VAL A 327 4.93 -31.33 17.79
C VAL A 327 6.07 -31.36 18.79
N PHE A 328 6.77 -32.49 18.93
CA PHE A 328 7.88 -32.63 19.83
C PHE A 328 8.91 -33.64 19.28
N THR A 329 10.21 -33.37 19.47
CA THR A 329 11.28 -34.28 19.09
C THR A 329 12.48 -34.12 20.04
N THR A 330 13.22 -35.17 20.24
CA THR A 330 14.47 -35.16 21.00
C THR A 330 15.72 -35.37 20.16
N ASP A 331 15.54 -35.91 18.94
CA ASP A 331 16.63 -36.30 18.02
C ASP A 331 16.55 -35.62 16.65
N GLY A 332 15.46 -34.85 16.37
CA GLY A 332 15.24 -34.23 15.07
C GLY A 332 14.83 -35.17 13.94
N ASN A 333 14.66 -36.48 14.24
CA ASN A 333 14.25 -37.49 13.27
C ASN A 333 12.91 -38.12 13.62
N ARG A 334 12.73 -38.48 14.89
CA ARG A 334 11.46 -39.04 15.38
C ARG A 334 10.61 -37.95 16.01
N PHE A 335 9.40 -37.74 15.47
CA PHE A 335 8.49 -36.67 15.91
C PHE A 335 7.28 -37.26 16.62
N TRP A 336 7.12 -36.88 17.86
CA TRP A 336 5.92 -37.13 18.63
C TRP A 336 4.87 -36.07 18.30
N LEU A 337 3.70 -36.53 17.90
CA LEU A 337 2.61 -35.68 17.43
C LEU A 337 1.38 -35.87 18.30
N GLY A 338 0.99 -34.83 19.02
CA GLY A 338 -0.26 -34.81 19.74
C GLY A 338 -1.42 -34.52 18.78
N LEU A 339 -2.35 -35.43 18.66
CA LEU A 339 -3.48 -35.35 17.74
C LEU A 339 -4.77 -35.06 18.50
N GLN A 340 -5.66 -34.30 17.90
CA GLN A 340 -7.01 -34.09 18.42
C GLN A 340 -8.04 -34.53 17.36
N PRO A 341 -8.95 -35.48 17.67
CA PRO A 341 -9.14 -36.19 18.95
C PRO A 341 -8.43 -37.55 19.04
N TYR A 342 -7.48 -37.89 18.18
CA TYR A 342 -6.97 -39.25 18.03
C TYR A 342 -5.71 -39.59 18.82
N GLY A 343 -5.37 -38.79 19.83
CA GLY A 343 -4.31 -39.11 20.80
C GLY A 343 -2.90 -38.83 20.31
N LEU A 344 -2.15 -39.86 19.91
CA LEU A 344 -0.73 -39.76 19.64
C LEU A 344 -0.31 -40.42 18.33
N ALA A 345 0.61 -39.80 17.62
CA ALA A 345 1.37 -40.41 16.52
C ALA A 345 2.86 -40.23 16.70
N LEU A 346 3.65 -41.15 16.17
CA LEU A 346 5.09 -41.08 16.05
C LEU A 346 5.46 -41.11 14.58
N TYR A 347 6.04 -40.04 14.07
CA TYR A 347 6.54 -39.96 12.71
C TYR A 347 8.06 -40.10 12.67
N ASP A 348 8.56 -41.04 11.87
CA ASP A 348 9.96 -41.20 11.55
C ASP A 348 10.25 -40.54 10.21
N ARG A 349 11.07 -39.47 10.23
CA ARG A 349 11.43 -38.66 9.04
C ARG A 349 12.31 -39.44 8.05
N GLN A 350 13.20 -40.34 8.52
CA GLN A 350 14.09 -41.11 7.66
C GLN A 350 13.37 -42.26 6.97
N ALA A 351 12.47 -42.92 7.71
CA ALA A 351 11.68 -44.01 7.16
C ALA A 351 10.43 -43.52 6.42
N ASP A 352 10.08 -42.24 6.56
CA ASP A 352 8.82 -41.66 6.11
C ASP A 352 7.60 -42.47 6.54
N GLN A 353 7.60 -42.88 7.82
CA GLN A 353 6.61 -43.75 8.38
C GLN A 353 5.91 -43.13 9.59
N VAL A 354 4.59 -43.28 9.67
CA VAL A 354 3.77 -42.86 10.81
C VAL A 354 3.26 -44.07 11.57
N LEU A 355 3.46 -44.10 12.89
CA LEU A 355 2.91 -45.06 13.81
C LEU A 355 1.87 -44.36 14.68
N TYR A 356 0.71 -44.97 14.85
CA TYR A 356 -0.41 -44.44 15.65
C TYR A 356 -0.62 -45.25 16.92
N ASN A 357 -0.83 -44.56 18.04
CA ASN A 357 -1.25 -45.10 19.34
C ASN A 357 -0.55 -46.44 19.69
N ASN A 358 -1.25 -47.55 19.73
CA ASN A 358 -0.79 -48.89 20.12
C ASN A 358 0.25 -49.51 19.17
N HIS A 359 0.52 -48.94 18.02
CA HIS A 359 1.59 -49.39 17.12
C HIS A 359 2.94 -48.74 17.50
N ILE A 360 2.92 -47.76 18.42
CA ILE A 360 4.15 -47.15 18.94
C ILE A 360 4.76 -48.13 19.95
N PRO A 361 6.06 -48.48 19.82
CA PRO A 361 6.72 -49.40 20.76
C PRO A 361 6.59 -48.94 22.23
N GLY A 362 6.21 -49.87 23.11
CA GLY A 362 5.95 -49.58 24.51
C GLY A 362 4.53 -49.09 24.83
N MET A 363 3.69 -48.90 23.82
CA MET A 363 2.30 -48.41 23.99
C MET A 363 1.26 -49.50 23.66
N GLU A 364 1.63 -50.74 23.50
CA GLU A 364 0.76 -51.86 23.07
C GLU A 364 -0.43 -52.09 24.02
N ASN A 365 -0.27 -51.74 25.31
CA ASN A 365 -1.32 -51.88 26.31
C ASN A 365 -2.35 -50.74 26.31
N MET A 366 -2.26 -49.81 25.38
CA MET A 366 -3.15 -48.62 25.36
C MET A 366 -4.48 -48.85 24.67
N THR A 367 -4.73 -50.06 24.10
CA THR A 367 -5.98 -50.41 23.42
C THR A 367 -6.61 -51.67 23.99
N GLY A 368 -7.88 -51.62 24.27
CA GLY A 368 -8.71 -52.75 24.75
C GLY A 368 -9.78 -52.33 25.75
N GLN A 369 -10.66 -53.23 26.18
CA GLN A 369 -11.73 -52.93 27.16
C GLN A 369 -11.26 -52.43 28.50
N GLN A 370 -9.95 -52.54 28.76
CA GLN A 370 -9.22 -51.94 29.91
C GLN A 370 -8.15 -50.93 29.45
N GLY A 371 -8.05 -50.62 28.14
CA GLY A 371 -7.03 -49.77 27.53
C GLY A 371 -7.24 -48.28 27.84
N LEU A 372 -6.13 -47.61 27.99
CA LEU A 372 -6.02 -46.18 28.25
C LEU A 372 -6.21 -45.40 26.92
N TYR A 373 -7.48 -45.27 26.46
CA TYR A 373 -7.75 -44.45 25.29
C TYR A 373 -7.52 -42.95 25.64
N VAL A 374 -6.47 -42.39 25.11
CA VAL A 374 -6.15 -40.96 25.25
C VAL A 374 -6.68 -40.22 24.03
N GLN A 375 -7.53 -39.22 24.23
CA GLN A 375 -8.16 -38.47 23.15
C GLN A 375 -7.30 -37.29 22.68
N THR A 376 -6.61 -36.63 23.60
CA THR A 376 -5.81 -35.42 23.32
C THR A 376 -4.49 -35.46 24.05
N ILE A 377 -3.44 -34.96 23.39
CA ILE A 377 -2.15 -34.65 23.98
C ILE A 377 -1.92 -33.16 23.81
N SER A 378 -1.85 -32.45 24.94
CA SER A 378 -1.79 -30.99 24.95
C SER A 378 -0.37 -30.45 25.06
N ASP A 379 0.53 -31.18 25.74
CA ASP A 379 1.91 -30.77 25.91
C ASP A 379 2.86 -31.96 26.05
N MET A 380 4.13 -31.78 25.76
CA MET A 380 5.17 -32.81 25.84
C MET A 380 6.49 -32.21 26.26
N LEU A 381 7.25 -32.96 27.09
CA LEU A 381 8.62 -32.62 27.43
C LEU A 381 9.48 -33.88 27.62
N SER A 382 10.80 -33.73 27.43
CA SER A 382 11.79 -34.79 27.75
C SER A 382 12.45 -34.52 29.07
N ARG A 383 12.72 -35.61 29.82
CA ARG A 383 13.44 -35.54 31.08
C ARG A 383 14.90 -36.02 30.95
N PRO A 384 15.77 -35.67 31.88
CA PRO A 384 17.19 -36.07 31.85
C PRO A 384 17.41 -37.59 31.86
N ASP A 385 16.43 -38.37 32.38
CA ASP A 385 16.46 -39.84 32.37
C ASP A 385 16.09 -40.46 31.04
N GLY A 386 15.83 -39.65 30.01
CA GLY A 386 15.42 -40.10 28.69
C GLY A 386 13.92 -40.38 28.56
N SER A 387 13.12 -40.20 29.61
CA SER A 387 11.67 -40.34 29.52
C SER A 387 11.03 -39.16 28.85
N ILE A 388 9.93 -39.40 28.11
CA ILE A 388 9.07 -38.35 27.52
C ILE A 388 7.77 -38.34 28.32
N TRP A 389 7.47 -37.20 28.87
CA TRP A 389 6.23 -36.94 29.61
C TRP A 389 5.26 -36.20 28.72
N MET A 390 4.00 -36.67 28.65
CA MET A 390 2.96 -36.13 27.77
C MET A 390 1.72 -35.79 28.60
N ALA A 391 1.31 -34.52 28.55
CA ALA A 391 0.07 -34.05 29.18
C ALA A 391 -1.12 -34.54 28.36
N SER A 392 -2.08 -35.16 28.98
CA SER A 392 -3.23 -35.72 28.31
C SER A 392 -4.57 -35.46 29.01
N SER A 393 -5.66 -35.70 28.29
CA SER A 393 -7.02 -35.63 28.82
C SER A 393 -7.26 -36.63 29.97
N ARG A 394 -6.39 -37.62 30.17
CA ARG A 394 -6.53 -38.65 31.23
C ARG A 394 -5.47 -38.56 32.34
N GLY A 395 -4.49 -37.67 32.21
CA GLY A 395 -3.38 -37.54 33.09
C GLY A 395 -2.03 -37.39 32.39
N ILE A 396 -0.96 -37.88 32.94
CA ILE A 396 0.38 -37.78 32.35
C ILE A 396 0.81 -39.16 31.85
N LEU A 397 1.05 -39.27 30.55
CA LEU A 397 1.71 -40.42 29.95
C LEU A 397 3.21 -40.30 30.11
N VAL A 398 3.85 -41.35 30.58
CA VAL A 398 5.29 -41.46 30.68
C VAL A 398 5.77 -42.59 29.76
N TRP A 399 6.47 -42.22 28.73
CA TRP A 399 7.09 -43.16 27.78
C TRP A 399 8.61 -43.13 27.93
N LYS A 400 9.20 -44.30 27.86
CA LYS A 400 10.65 -44.46 27.81
C LYS A 400 11.02 -45.64 26.90
N GLU A 401 12.05 -45.45 26.08
CA GLU A 401 12.46 -46.46 25.11
C GLU A 401 12.79 -47.78 25.83
N GLY A 402 12.19 -48.91 25.35
CA GLY A 402 12.41 -50.22 25.94
C GLY A 402 11.58 -50.53 27.21
N GLU A 403 10.79 -49.55 27.67
CA GLU A 403 9.92 -49.75 28.86
C GLU A 403 8.43 -49.61 28.45
N PRO A 404 7.52 -50.35 29.13
CA PRO A 404 6.07 -50.15 28.92
C PRO A 404 5.65 -48.74 29.37
N THR A 405 4.85 -48.08 28.52
CA THR A 405 4.25 -46.77 28.88
C THR A 405 3.32 -46.92 30.04
N HIS A 406 3.46 -46.01 31.01
CA HIS A 406 2.56 -45.94 32.12
C HIS A 406 1.83 -44.58 32.19
N LEU A 407 0.63 -44.59 32.77
CA LEU A 407 -0.18 -43.44 32.99
C LEU A 407 -0.14 -43.05 34.47
N LEU A 408 0.19 -41.83 34.76
CA LEU A 408 -0.08 -41.22 36.05
C LEU A 408 -1.56 -40.77 36.03
N PRO A 409 -2.50 -41.53 36.64
CA PRO A 409 -3.89 -41.39 36.34
C PRO A 409 -4.51 -40.17 37.02
N ARG A 410 -5.39 -39.56 36.27
CA ARG A 410 -6.42 -38.66 36.75
C ARG A 410 -7.29 -39.37 37.78
N GLY A 411 -7.52 -38.79 38.92
CA GLY A 411 -8.42 -39.33 39.96
C GLY A 411 -7.83 -40.25 41.04
N ASN A 412 -6.67 -40.88 40.78
CA ASN A 412 -5.99 -41.71 41.83
C ASN A 412 -4.91 -40.95 42.59
N THR A 413 -4.63 -39.70 42.18
CA THR A 413 -3.77 -38.82 42.88
C THR A 413 -4.62 -37.78 43.61
N PRO A 414 -4.46 -37.55 44.90
CA PRO A 414 -5.34 -36.65 45.64
C PRO A 414 -5.32 -35.21 45.20
N TYR A 415 -4.54 -34.88 44.16
CA TYR A 415 -4.31 -33.48 43.72
C TYR A 415 -4.65 -33.21 42.25
N ILE A 416 -4.66 -34.17 41.33
CA ILE A 416 -5.10 -33.94 39.94
C ILE A 416 -6.66 -33.99 39.83
N GLY A 417 -7.30 -34.68 40.71
CA GLY A 417 -8.78 -34.81 40.74
C GLY A 417 -9.34 -35.33 39.41
N ASN A 418 -10.37 -34.67 38.92
CA ASN A 418 -10.99 -34.94 37.62
C ASN A 418 -10.53 -34.01 36.48
N SER A 419 -9.48 -33.23 36.72
CA SER A 419 -8.99 -32.24 35.74
C SER A 419 -8.12 -32.87 34.68
N GLU A 420 -8.18 -32.32 33.47
CA GLU A 420 -7.25 -32.64 32.39
C GLU A 420 -5.91 -31.97 32.65
N VAL A 421 -4.83 -32.63 32.25
CA VAL A 421 -3.49 -32.02 32.26
C VAL A 421 -3.31 -31.30 30.93
N SER A 422 -3.05 -30.00 30.99
CA SER A 422 -3.00 -29.12 29.86
C SER A 422 -1.57 -28.61 29.54
N ALA A 423 -0.71 -28.50 30.54
CA ALA A 423 0.65 -28.02 30.39
C ALA A 423 1.63 -28.75 31.31
N LEU A 424 2.87 -28.89 30.89
CA LEU A 424 3.98 -29.45 31.66
C LEU A 424 5.19 -28.53 31.57
N HIS A 425 5.84 -28.28 32.72
CA HIS A 425 7.09 -27.53 32.75
C HIS A 425 8.02 -28.04 33.83
N GLU A 426 9.27 -28.35 33.51
CA GLU A 426 10.32 -28.68 34.46
C GLU A 426 11.13 -27.43 34.77
N LEU A 427 11.09 -27.03 36.03
CA LEU A 427 11.87 -25.88 36.48
C LEU A 427 13.38 -26.21 36.49
N ASN A 428 14.17 -25.18 36.45
CA ASN A 428 15.63 -25.34 36.47
C ASN A 428 16.19 -26.06 37.73
N ASP A 429 15.40 -26.21 38.79
CA ASP A 429 15.73 -26.98 40.00
C ASP A 429 15.24 -28.45 39.92
N GLY A 430 14.68 -28.87 38.78
CA GLY A 430 14.12 -30.20 38.59
C GLY A 430 12.68 -30.40 39.08
N THR A 431 12.06 -29.38 39.64
CA THR A 431 10.65 -29.45 40.07
C THR A 431 9.73 -29.48 38.83
N MET A 432 8.85 -30.48 38.75
CA MET A 432 7.86 -30.58 37.71
C MET A 432 6.60 -29.79 38.06
N LEU A 433 6.24 -28.83 37.23
CA LEU A 433 4.96 -28.12 37.30
C LEU A 433 3.95 -28.72 36.32
N ILE A 434 2.71 -28.84 36.78
CA ILE A 434 1.63 -29.45 36.02
C ILE A 434 0.46 -28.47 35.95
N GLY A 435 0.12 -27.99 34.76
CA GLY A 435 -1.04 -27.18 34.48
C GLY A 435 -2.28 -28.04 34.29
N LEU A 436 -3.39 -27.62 34.85
CA LEU A 436 -4.66 -28.31 34.83
C LEU A 436 -5.73 -27.47 34.12
N SER A 437 -6.79 -28.13 33.63
CA SER A 437 -7.95 -27.44 33.04
C SER A 437 -8.82 -26.68 34.03
N ASN A 438 -8.61 -26.91 35.34
CA ASN A 438 -9.33 -26.27 36.41
C ASN A 438 -8.44 -25.87 37.60
N GLY A 439 -7.21 -25.46 37.37
CA GLY A 439 -6.33 -25.01 38.44
C GLY A 439 -4.87 -25.01 38.10
N ILE A 440 -4.10 -24.33 38.95
CA ILE A 440 -2.66 -24.24 38.83
C ILE A 440 -1.99 -25.39 39.56
N GLY A 441 -1.09 -25.89 38.84
CA GLY A 441 -0.01 -26.80 39.02
C GLY A 441 0.53 -27.25 40.31
N ILE A 442 1.12 -28.40 40.21
CA ILE A 442 1.58 -29.28 41.28
C ILE A 442 3.03 -29.58 41.08
N ALA A 443 3.78 -29.50 42.16
CA ALA A 443 5.14 -30.02 42.19
C ALA A 443 5.13 -31.56 42.34
N PHE A 444 5.83 -32.24 41.44
CA PHE A 444 6.03 -33.69 41.51
C PHE A 444 7.36 -34.03 42.20
N SER A 445 7.34 -34.92 43.19
CA SER A 445 8.54 -35.44 43.81
C SER A 445 8.86 -36.84 43.30
N GLU A 446 9.97 -36.99 42.58
CA GLU A 446 10.45 -38.27 42.09
C GLU A 446 10.77 -39.26 43.20
N THR A 447 11.33 -38.80 44.32
CA THR A 447 11.73 -39.63 45.46
C THR A 447 10.58 -40.37 46.16
N LYS A 448 9.35 -39.89 45.96
CA LYS A 448 8.14 -40.48 46.54
C LYS A 448 7.19 -41.05 45.53
N GLY A 449 7.41 -40.89 44.23
CA GLY A 449 6.46 -41.27 43.19
C GLY A 449 5.09 -40.57 43.33
N GLN A 450 5.05 -39.44 44.02
CA GLN A 450 3.81 -38.77 44.39
C GLN A 450 3.82 -37.33 43.92
N ILE A 451 2.71 -36.89 43.46
CA ILE A 451 2.42 -35.49 43.17
C ILE A 451 2.21 -34.79 44.49
N LEU A 452 3.09 -33.89 44.88
CA LEU A 452 3.22 -33.45 46.26
C LEU A 452 2.38 -32.30 46.71
N LYS A 453 1.71 -31.55 45.87
CA LYS A 453 0.75 -30.54 46.32
C LYS A 453 0.36 -29.55 45.25
N MET A 454 -0.91 -29.23 45.20
CA MET A 454 -1.40 -27.96 44.61
C MET A 454 -0.76 -26.79 45.34
N ILE A 455 -0.39 -25.79 44.58
CA ILE A 455 -0.06 -24.49 45.09
C ILE A 455 -1.38 -23.92 45.62
N GLU A 456 -1.70 -24.14 46.86
CA GLU A 456 -2.81 -23.47 47.53
C GLU A 456 -2.42 -22.02 47.70
N ALA A 457 -2.81 -21.22 46.71
CA ALA A 457 -2.84 -19.79 46.86
C ALA A 457 -4.07 -19.41 47.70
N GLY A 458 -3.96 -18.44 48.55
CA GLY A 458 -5.11 -17.76 49.13
C GLY A 458 -5.95 -16.97 48.12
N HIS A 459 -5.82 -17.29 46.84
CA HIS A 459 -6.52 -16.73 45.68
C HIS A 459 -7.31 -17.86 45.03
N ASP A 460 -8.55 -17.53 44.61
CA ASP A 460 -9.45 -18.50 43.98
C ASP A 460 -9.06 -18.74 42.52
N PHE A 461 -8.09 -19.63 42.26
CA PHE A 461 -7.70 -20.12 40.95
C PHE A 461 -8.43 -21.44 40.61
N SER A 462 -9.52 -21.77 41.28
CA SER A 462 -10.21 -23.05 41.13
C SER A 462 -10.85 -23.27 39.76
N ASN A 463 -11.07 -22.23 38.95
CA ASN A 463 -11.62 -22.28 37.62
C ASN A 463 -10.64 -21.77 36.52
N CYS A 464 -9.35 -21.76 36.84
CA CYS A 464 -8.33 -21.26 35.92
C CYS A 464 -7.84 -22.39 35.00
N HIS A 465 -8.10 -22.31 33.74
CA HIS A 465 -7.52 -23.22 32.74
C HIS A 465 -6.09 -22.77 32.38
N VAL A 466 -5.11 -23.57 32.79
CA VAL A 466 -3.71 -23.30 32.49
C VAL A 466 -3.39 -23.70 31.04
N LEU A 467 -2.92 -22.76 30.25
CA LEU A 467 -2.57 -22.98 28.84
C LEU A 467 -1.07 -23.20 28.63
N SER A 468 -0.24 -22.49 29.38
CA SER A 468 1.22 -22.68 29.36
C SER A 468 1.88 -22.24 30.64
N ILE A 469 3.06 -22.82 30.93
CA ILE A 469 3.89 -22.47 32.05
C ILE A 469 5.31 -22.19 31.55
N PHE A 470 5.92 -21.12 32.07
CA PHE A 470 7.24 -20.68 31.62
C PHE A 470 8.04 -20.17 32.83
N GLU A 471 9.33 -20.53 32.97
CA GLU A 471 10.25 -19.99 33.95
C GLU A 471 11.23 -19.02 33.31
N ASP A 472 11.27 -17.76 33.74
CA ASP A 472 12.18 -16.75 33.22
C ASP A 472 13.61 -16.86 33.85
N HIS A 473 14.56 -16.06 33.34
CA HIS A 473 15.93 -16.00 33.81
C HIS A 473 16.06 -15.56 35.30
N LYS A 474 15.03 -14.84 35.83
CA LYS A 474 14.95 -14.43 37.25
C LYS A 474 14.29 -15.48 38.13
N ARG A 475 14.04 -16.68 37.60
CA ARG A 475 13.36 -17.78 38.31
C ARG A 475 11.91 -17.45 38.68
N ARG A 476 11.27 -16.51 38.03
CA ARG A 476 9.83 -16.26 38.16
C ARG A 476 9.10 -17.25 37.28
N ILE A 477 8.01 -17.80 37.79
CA ILE A 477 7.15 -18.72 37.06
C ILE A 477 5.98 -17.93 36.49
N TRP A 478 5.81 -18.01 35.20
CA TRP A 478 4.75 -17.36 34.45
C TRP A 478 3.75 -18.39 34.00
N VAL A 479 2.48 -18.17 34.31
CA VAL A 479 1.37 -19.05 33.95
C VAL A 479 0.39 -18.29 33.11
N ALA A 480 0.23 -18.69 31.87
CA ALA A 480 -0.79 -18.15 30.95
C ALA A 480 -2.08 -18.95 31.14
N THR A 481 -3.19 -18.24 31.24
CA THR A 481 -4.48 -18.85 31.61
C THR A 481 -5.60 -18.33 30.73
N GLU A 482 -6.63 -19.16 30.56
CA GLU A 482 -7.90 -18.76 29.97
C GLU A 482 -8.80 -18.21 31.07
N GLY A 483 -9.24 -16.95 30.93
CA GLY A 483 -10.17 -16.26 31.79
C GLY A 483 -9.59 -15.55 33.01
N HIS A 484 -8.27 -15.70 33.28
CA HIS A 484 -7.62 -15.06 34.42
C HIS A 484 -6.34 -14.28 34.06
N GLY A 485 -6.04 -14.16 32.77
CA GLY A 485 -4.87 -13.46 32.26
C GLY A 485 -3.57 -14.21 32.53
N ILE A 486 -2.54 -13.49 32.97
CA ILE A 486 -1.20 -14.03 33.27
C ILE A 486 -0.96 -13.95 34.77
N ILE A 487 -0.44 -15.05 35.33
CA ILE A 487 -0.09 -15.13 36.73
C ILE A 487 1.42 -15.29 36.87
N CYS A 488 2.08 -14.42 37.60
CA CYS A 488 3.47 -14.53 37.97
C CYS A 488 3.60 -15.09 39.39
N ILE A 489 4.36 -16.15 39.53
CA ILE A 489 4.60 -16.80 40.82
C ILE A 489 6.07 -16.64 41.16
N THR A 490 6.34 -16.14 42.35
CA THR A 490 7.70 -15.96 42.90
C THR A 490 7.85 -16.65 44.25
N GLY A 491 9.05 -17.04 44.60
CA GLY A 491 9.33 -17.72 45.87
C GLY A 491 9.89 -19.14 45.69
N ASN A 492 9.96 -19.91 46.75
CA ASN A 492 10.50 -21.26 46.72
C ASN A 492 9.40 -22.32 46.58
N THR A 493 9.38 -23.04 45.48
CA THR A 493 8.40 -24.11 45.18
C THR A 493 8.46 -25.25 46.19
N GLY A 494 9.61 -25.52 46.84
CA GLY A 494 9.76 -26.45 47.95
C GLY A 494 9.08 -25.99 49.26
N GLN A 495 8.69 -24.73 49.34
CA GLN A 495 7.97 -24.12 50.46
C GLN A 495 6.73 -23.40 50.00
N PRO A 496 5.63 -24.08 49.64
CA PRO A 496 4.43 -23.51 49.03
C PRO A 496 3.83 -22.30 49.77
N LYS A 497 4.01 -22.23 51.09
CA LYS A 497 3.52 -21.08 51.88
C LYS A 497 4.32 -19.79 51.68
N SER A 498 5.51 -19.86 51.06
CA SER A 498 6.37 -18.72 50.78
C SER A 498 6.11 -18.14 49.35
N LEU A 499 5.22 -18.73 48.58
CA LEU A 499 4.93 -18.29 47.24
C LEU A 499 4.10 -17.00 47.23
N VAL A 500 4.51 -16.09 46.41
CA VAL A 500 3.80 -14.82 46.17
C VAL A 500 3.26 -14.84 44.74
N TYR A 501 1.99 -14.47 44.60
CA TYR A 501 1.26 -14.48 43.32
C TYR A 501 0.94 -13.06 42.92
N HIS A 502 1.29 -12.72 41.69
CA HIS A 502 0.90 -11.47 41.05
C HIS A 502 0.09 -11.77 39.79
N GLN A 503 -1.13 -11.25 39.74
CA GLN A 503 -2.02 -11.47 38.59
C GLN A 503 -2.07 -10.23 37.69
N TYR A 504 -1.72 -10.42 36.45
CA TYR A 504 -1.90 -9.43 35.39
C TYR A 504 -3.25 -9.65 34.74
N ALA A 505 -4.29 -9.09 35.37
CA ALA A 505 -5.67 -9.23 34.95
C ALA A 505 -6.02 -8.28 33.79
N PRO A 506 -7.07 -8.58 33.02
CA PRO A 506 -7.57 -7.70 31.97
C PRO A 506 -8.01 -6.34 32.55
N THR A 507 -7.77 -5.28 31.80
CA THR A 507 -8.19 -3.93 32.13
C THR A 507 -9.05 -3.37 31.00
N ALA A 508 -9.75 -2.24 31.21
CA ALA A 508 -10.58 -1.59 30.20
C ALA A 508 -9.86 -1.33 28.87
N ASN A 509 -8.55 -1.20 28.90
CA ASN A 509 -7.71 -0.97 27.70
C ASN A 509 -6.97 -2.22 27.22
N ASN A 510 -7.14 -3.37 27.86
CA ASN A 510 -6.39 -4.60 27.61
C ASN A 510 -7.21 -5.86 27.89
N TYR A 511 -8.38 -5.99 27.30
CA TYR A 511 -9.25 -7.18 27.46
C TYR A 511 -8.62 -8.45 26.90
N ALA A 512 -7.80 -8.34 25.85
CA ALA A 512 -7.26 -9.50 25.14
C ALA A 512 -6.27 -10.32 25.97
N ILE A 513 -5.73 -9.81 27.07
CA ILE A 513 -4.82 -10.56 27.93
C ILE A 513 -5.54 -11.66 28.76
N ASP A 514 -6.88 -11.58 28.84
CA ASP A 514 -7.71 -12.57 29.54
C ASP A 514 -7.58 -13.99 28.96
N GLU A 515 -7.33 -14.05 27.64
CA GLU A 515 -7.11 -15.30 26.91
C GLU A 515 -5.62 -15.48 26.54
N ALA A 516 -4.72 -15.15 27.46
CA ALA A 516 -3.29 -15.32 27.24
C ALA A 516 -2.94 -16.80 27.03
N THR A 517 -2.30 -17.12 25.90
CA THR A 517 -1.96 -18.50 25.54
C THR A 517 -0.54 -18.89 25.91
N ALA A 518 0.40 -17.96 25.86
CA ALA A 518 1.79 -18.22 26.21
C ALA A 518 2.51 -16.94 26.67
N VAL A 519 3.54 -17.15 27.51
CA VAL A 519 4.55 -16.15 27.87
C VAL A 519 5.89 -16.64 27.33
N PHE A 520 6.69 -15.74 26.83
CA PHE A 520 7.98 -16.02 26.22
C PHE A 520 9.00 -14.94 26.63
N GLU A 521 10.23 -15.33 26.87
CA GLU A 521 11.36 -14.45 27.11
C GLU A 521 12.32 -14.47 25.93
N ASP A 522 12.62 -13.29 25.38
CA ASP A 522 13.57 -13.18 24.29
C ASP A 522 15.04 -13.18 24.80
N LYS A 523 15.99 -13.17 23.88
CA LYS A 523 17.43 -13.17 24.21
C LYS A 523 17.89 -11.93 24.99
N SER A 524 17.12 -10.82 24.89
CA SER A 524 17.37 -9.58 25.63
C SER A 524 16.73 -9.59 27.02
N HIS A 525 16.16 -10.74 27.43
CA HIS A 525 15.41 -10.92 28.68
C HIS A 525 14.13 -10.10 28.77
N GLN A 526 13.60 -9.66 27.61
CA GLN A 526 12.31 -9.01 27.53
C GLN A 526 11.20 -10.06 27.50
N LEU A 527 10.17 -9.86 28.31
CA LEU A 527 9.02 -10.76 28.38
C LEU A 527 7.92 -10.32 27.40
N TRP A 528 7.40 -11.31 26.69
CA TRP A 528 6.34 -11.20 25.72
C TRP A 528 5.19 -12.11 26.13
N ALA A 529 3.98 -11.72 25.79
CA ALA A 529 2.80 -12.57 25.92
C ALA A 529 1.95 -12.50 24.65
N ILE A 530 1.26 -13.59 24.37
CA ILE A 530 0.36 -13.70 23.22
C ILE A 530 -1.04 -14.12 23.66
N SER A 531 -2.04 -13.76 22.86
CA SER A 531 -3.43 -14.09 23.12
C SER A 531 -4.16 -14.56 21.85
N ASN A 532 -5.05 -15.53 22.01
CA ASN A 532 -5.94 -16.00 20.93
C ASN A 532 -6.97 -14.95 20.50
N SER A 533 -7.35 -14.05 21.38
CA SER A 533 -8.26 -12.94 21.06
C SER A 533 -7.61 -11.75 20.36
N GLY A 534 -6.31 -11.88 19.99
CA GLY A 534 -5.63 -10.93 19.11
C GLY A 534 -4.74 -9.93 19.84
N GLY A 535 -3.68 -10.40 20.48
CA GLY A 535 -2.74 -9.51 21.10
C GLY A 535 -1.32 -10.06 21.18
N LEU A 536 -0.35 -9.21 20.83
CA LEU A 536 1.03 -9.33 21.23
C LEU A 536 1.29 -8.27 22.29
N PHE A 537 1.75 -8.72 23.45
CA PHE A 537 2.02 -7.86 24.60
C PHE A 537 3.49 -7.94 24.99
N GLN A 538 4.01 -6.84 25.47
CA GLN A 538 5.35 -6.73 26.02
C GLN A 538 5.25 -6.26 27.47
N LEU A 539 5.98 -6.90 28.40
CA LEU A 539 6.04 -6.44 29.77
C LEU A 539 6.86 -5.14 29.81
N ASN A 540 6.24 -4.09 30.30
CA ASN A 540 6.92 -2.83 30.59
C ASN A 540 7.44 -2.88 32.03
N ASP A 541 8.76 -2.93 32.20
CA ASP A 541 9.41 -3.05 33.54
C ASP A 541 9.20 -1.80 34.42
N GLU A 542 8.91 -0.61 33.82
CA GLU A 542 8.69 0.62 34.60
C GLU A 542 7.27 0.66 35.18
N THR A 543 6.28 0.20 34.42
CA THR A 543 4.86 0.21 34.83
C THR A 543 4.42 -1.11 35.46
N ASP A 544 5.23 -2.16 35.37
CA ASP A 544 4.93 -3.55 35.72
C ASP A 544 3.58 -4.01 35.12
N LYS A 545 3.42 -3.77 33.80
CA LYS A 545 2.18 -4.14 33.06
C LYS A 545 2.53 -4.70 31.68
N PHE A 546 1.72 -5.66 31.23
CA PHE A 546 1.74 -6.09 29.84
C PHE A 546 1.01 -5.07 28.96
N GLU A 547 1.76 -4.42 28.06
CA GLU A 547 1.24 -3.41 27.14
C GLU A 547 1.11 -3.98 25.73
N PRO A 548 -0.01 -3.71 25.02
CA PRO A 548 -0.19 -4.20 23.66
C PRO A 548 0.75 -3.48 22.69
N VAL A 549 1.48 -4.25 21.90
CA VAL A 549 2.47 -3.75 20.95
C VAL A 549 2.17 -4.07 19.49
N ASN A 550 0.95 -4.53 19.18
CA ASN A 550 0.52 -4.86 17.82
C ASN A 550 0.75 -3.71 16.83
N HIS A 551 0.42 -2.47 17.25
CA HIS A 551 0.59 -1.28 16.43
C HIS A 551 2.05 -0.98 16.09
N ARG A 552 2.98 -1.28 17.01
CA ARG A 552 4.42 -1.09 16.83
C ARG A 552 4.99 -2.00 15.75
N PHE A 553 4.45 -3.22 15.62
CA PHE A 553 4.89 -4.22 14.66
C PHE A 553 3.93 -4.39 13.48
N TYR A 554 2.90 -3.53 13.38
CA TYR A 554 1.87 -3.63 12.33
C TYR A 554 1.22 -5.02 12.23
N ILE A 555 1.14 -5.73 13.34
CA ILE A 555 0.40 -7.00 13.45
C ILE A 555 -1.07 -6.66 13.59
N GLY A 556 -1.90 -7.22 12.70
CA GLY A 556 -3.36 -7.04 12.79
C GLY A 556 -3.93 -7.56 14.12
N MET A 557 -5.17 -7.19 14.42
CA MET A 557 -5.93 -7.66 15.58
C MET A 557 -6.44 -9.10 15.40
N GLY A 558 -5.65 -9.98 14.75
CA GLY A 558 -5.96 -11.39 14.53
C GLY A 558 -5.44 -12.29 15.65
N SER A 559 -5.91 -13.55 15.67
CA SER A 559 -5.47 -14.54 16.67
C SER A 559 -3.98 -14.87 16.52
N ILE A 560 -3.28 -14.97 17.66
CA ILE A 560 -1.89 -15.43 17.73
C ILE A 560 -1.87 -16.76 18.52
N TYR A 561 -1.49 -17.83 17.82
CA TYR A 561 -1.59 -19.20 18.36
C TYR A 561 -0.35 -19.67 19.07
N SER A 562 0.85 -19.25 18.62
CA SER A 562 2.12 -19.62 19.28
C SER A 562 3.19 -18.57 19.07
N ILE A 563 4.18 -18.59 19.95
CA ILE A 563 5.37 -17.73 19.95
C ILE A 563 6.63 -18.57 20.15
N LEU A 564 7.63 -18.39 19.28
CA LEU A 564 8.93 -19.02 19.39
C LEU A 564 10.05 -18.03 19.08
N GLY A 565 11.16 -18.15 19.78
CA GLY A 565 12.41 -17.48 19.42
C GLY A 565 13.28 -18.36 18.53
N ASP A 566 13.99 -17.79 17.57
CA ASP A 566 14.96 -18.51 16.74
C ASP A 566 16.34 -18.71 17.42
N GLY A 567 16.47 -18.20 18.63
CA GLY A 567 17.75 -18.18 19.39
C GLY A 567 18.64 -16.99 19.04
N ASN A 568 18.20 -16.12 18.16
CA ASN A 568 18.83 -14.84 17.79
C ASN A 568 17.89 -13.68 18.17
N ASP A 569 17.83 -12.66 17.32
CA ASP A 569 17.02 -11.45 17.57
C ASP A 569 15.65 -11.50 16.88
N LYS A 570 15.13 -12.69 16.57
CA LYS A 570 13.87 -12.88 15.86
C LYS A 570 12.89 -13.70 16.67
N ILE A 571 11.65 -13.21 16.67
CA ILE A 571 10.49 -13.91 17.22
C ILE A 571 9.59 -14.34 16.08
N TRP A 572 9.08 -15.55 16.17
CA TRP A 572 8.16 -16.14 15.22
C TRP A 572 6.80 -16.37 15.85
N LEU A 573 5.76 -15.85 15.22
CA LEU A 573 4.37 -15.95 15.66
C LEU A 573 3.57 -16.71 14.62
N SER A 574 2.79 -17.70 15.02
CA SER A 574 1.77 -18.27 14.15
C SER A 574 0.46 -17.54 14.36
N THR A 575 -0.14 -17.05 13.26
CA THR A 575 -1.34 -16.21 13.29
C THR A 575 -2.39 -16.71 12.32
N ASP A 576 -3.60 -16.18 12.39
CA ASP A 576 -4.67 -16.44 11.43
C ASP A 576 -4.38 -15.97 9.99
N LYS A 577 -3.34 -15.12 9.81
CA LYS A 577 -2.89 -14.62 8.50
C LYS A 577 -1.65 -15.32 7.96
N GLY A 578 -1.06 -16.22 8.74
CA GLY A 578 0.16 -16.91 8.40
C GLY A 578 1.20 -16.86 9.51
N LEU A 579 2.45 -17.12 9.15
CA LEU A 579 3.59 -17.10 10.06
C LEU A 579 4.25 -15.73 10.03
N VAL A 580 4.33 -15.08 11.17
CA VAL A 580 4.88 -13.71 11.30
C VAL A 580 6.25 -13.79 11.97
N ARG A 581 7.27 -13.23 11.30
CA ARG A 581 8.60 -13.02 11.86
C ARG A 581 8.75 -11.57 12.30
N LEU A 582 9.13 -11.38 13.57
CA LEU A 582 9.50 -10.09 14.12
C LEU A 582 11.02 -10.01 14.22
N THR A 583 11.62 -8.96 13.71
CA THR A 583 13.03 -8.64 13.87
C THR A 583 13.15 -7.54 14.92
N LEU A 584 13.79 -7.84 16.05
CA LEU A 584 13.86 -6.94 17.20
C LEU A 584 15.03 -5.95 17.10
N ALA A 585 16.10 -6.31 16.35
CA ALA A 585 17.26 -5.45 16.13
C ALA A 585 16.97 -4.34 15.11
N ASN A 586 17.52 -3.14 15.35
CA ASN A 586 17.48 -1.98 14.46
C ASN A 586 16.09 -1.46 14.02
N GLY A 587 15.07 -1.66 14.88
CA GLY A 587 13.79 -0.98 14.67
C GLY A 587 12.82 -1.68 13.74
N GLN A 588 12.34 -2.86 14.13
CA GLN A 588 10.94 -3.20 13.83
C GLN A 588 10.63 -3.67 12.41
N GLY A 589 11.31 -4.69 11.94
CA GLY A 589 10.90 -5.41 10.73
C GLY A 589 9.86 -6.48 11.07
N THR A 590 8.70 -6.43 10.42
CA THR A 590 7.70 -7.50 10.44
C THR A 590 7.62 -8.12 9.06
N THR A 591 7.70 -9.45 9.00
CA THR A 591 7.54 -10.21 7.75
C THR A 591 6.47 -11.26 7.97
N THR A 592 5.48 -11.32 7.10
CA THR A 592 4.44 -12.36 7.16
C THR A 592 4.62 -13.33 6.00
N TYR A 593 4.64 -14.61 6.31
CA TYR A 593 4.69 -15.71 5.35
C TYR A 593 3.32 -16.40 5.32
N ASN A 594 2.81 -16.63 4.13
CA ASN A 594 1.50 -17.20 3.92
C ASN A 594 1.51 -18.31 2.85
N MET A 595 0.36 -18.62 2.26
CA MET A 595 0.25 -19.63 1.21
C MET A 595 1.08 -19.29 -0.05
N GLU A 596 1.26 -17.99 -0.35
CA GLU A 596 2.08 -17.55 -1.48
C GLU A 596 3.58 -17.83 -1.26
N ASP A 597 4.01 -17.96 -0.02
CA ASP A 597 5.38 -18.34 0.33
C ASP A 597 5.56 -19.87 0.44
N GLY A 598 4.46 -20.62 0.34
CA GLY A 598 4.45 -22.08 0.36
C GLY A 598 4.09 -22.70 1.69
N ILE A 599 3.41 -21.98 2.55
CA ILE A 599 2.75 -22.55 3.72
C ILE A 599 1.40 -23.09 3.29
N GLU A 600 1.27 -24.42 3.21
CA GLU A 600 0.08 -25.09 2.66
C GLU A 600 -1.17 -24.96 3.54
N ALA A 601 -1.02 -24.65 4.81
CA ALA A 601 -2.13 -24.48 5.75
C ALA A 601 -1.87 -23.32 6.72
N ILE A 602 -2.83 -22.41 6.83
CA ILE A 602 -2.78 -21.26 7.74
C ILE A 602 -3.49 -21.57 9.08
N SER A 603 -4.13 -22.74 9.23
CA SER A 603 -4.82 -23.13 10.46
C SER A 603 -3.84 -23.75 11.46
N PHE A 604 -3.17 -22.90 12.22
CA PHE A 604 -2.23 -23.30 13.27
C PHE A 604 -2.93 -23.78 14.55
N SER A 605 -2.23 -24.56 15.32
CA SER A 605 -2.66 -25.00 16.65
C SER A 605 -2.07 -24.14 17.77
N SER A 606 -2.89 -23.79 18.74
CA SER A 606 -2.41 -23.06 19.93
C SER A 606 -1.36 -23.91 20.63
N ASN A 607 -0.21 -23.28 20.96
CA ASN A 607 0.96 -23.95 21.54
C ASN A 607 1.49 -25.16 20.74
N GLY A 608 1.08 -25.32 19.47
CA GLY A 608 1.50 -26.41 18.58
C GLY A 608 2.88 -26.22 17.96
N ALA A 609 3.61 -25.20 18.36
CA ALA A 609 4.94 -24.90 17.85
C ALA A 609 6.04 -25.50 18.74
N PHE A 610 7.14 -25.89 18.10
CA PHE A 610 8.30 -26.46 18.76
C PHE A 610 9.60 -26.06 18.06
N ARG A 611 10.68 -25.89 18.81
CA ARG A 611 12.01 -25.59 18.28
C ARG A 611 12.99 -26.70 18.61
N TYR A 612 13.72 -27.17 17.59
CA TYR A 612 14.83 -28.07 17.74
C TYR A 612 16.08 -27.52 17.00
N GLY A 613 17.05 -27.08 17.72
CA GLY A 613 18.23 -26.40 17.15
C GLY A 613 17.85 -25.12 16.39
N HIS A 614 18.09 -25.07 15.07
CA HIS A 614 17.74 -23.99 14.18
C HIS A 614 16.47 -24.27 13.36
N GLU A 615 15.82 -25.40 13.58
CA GLU A 615 14.60 -25.78 12.90
C GLU A 615 13.40 -25.51 13.79
N LEU A 616 12.39 -24.85 13.21
CA LEU A 616 11.12 -24.55 13.86
C LEU A 616 10.04 -25.44 13.23
N PHE A 617 9.17 -25.94 14.08
CA PHE A 617 8.07 -26.86 13.73
C PHE A 617 6.73 -26.27 14.14
N TYR A 618 5.72 -26.44 13.30
CA TYR A 618 4.36 -25.94 13.55
C TYR A 618 3.32 -27.00 13.21
N GLY A 619 2.47 -27.29 14.15
CA GLY A 619 1.31 -28.15 13.93
C GLY A 619 0.16 -27.39 13.24
N SER A 620 -0.52 -28.06 12.32
CA SER A 620 -1.65 -27.52 11.58
C SER A 620 -2.81 -28.53 11.44
N ALA A 621 -3.91 -28.11 10.84
CA ALA A 621 -5.06 -28.96 10.56
C ALA A 621 -4.81 -30.04 9.49
N LYS A 622 -3.73 -29.94 8.70
CA LYS A 622 -3.44 -30.89 7.60
C LYS A 622 -2.15 -31.68 7.78
N GLY A 623 -1.48 -31.49 8.90
CA GLY A 623 -0.16 -32.07 9.16
C GLY A 623 0.70 -31.09 9.96
N PHE A 624 2.00 -31.23 9.86
CA PHE A 624 2.92 -30.24 10.43
C PHE A 624 3.94 -29.83 9.38
N PHE A 625 4.56 -28.69 9.58
CA PHE A 625 5.63 -28.24 8.71
C PHE A 625 6.82 -27.75 9.53
N SER A 626 7.97 -27.76 8.89
CA SER A 626 9.18 -27.23 9.50
C SER A 626 9.93 -26.34 8.51
N PHE A 627 10.79 -25.50 9.05
CA PHE A 627 11.75 -24.73 8.27
C PHE A 627 12.97 -24.39 9.09
N ASN A 628 14.10 -24.22 8.40
CA ASN A 628 15.33 -23.76 9.02
C ASN A 628 15.40 -22.23 8.90
N THR A 629 15.57 -21.55 10.02
CA THR A 629 15.58 -20.08 10.06
C THR A 629 16.69 -19.46 9.23
N SER A 630 17.84 -20.13 9.08
CA SER A 630 18.97 -19.69 8.26
C SER A 630 18.72 -19.90 6.75
N GLU A 631 17.89 -20.88 6.38
CA GLU A 631 17.51 -21.11 4.98
C GLU A 631 16.55 -20.05 4.47
N ILE A 632 15.63 -19.59 5.31
CA ILE A 632 14.69 -18.51 4.97
C ILE A 632 15.42 -17.23 4.55
N GLU A 633 16.49 -16.86 5.25
CA GLU A 633 17.26 -15.67 4.89
C GLU A 633 17.91 -15.77 3.52
N ARG A 634 18.45 -16.93 3.19
CA ARG A 634 18.99 -17.21 1.87
C ARG A 634 17.90 -17.27 0.80
N TRP A 635 16.77 -17.85 1.15
CA TRP A 635 15.62 -17.92 0.25
C TRP A 635 15.05 -16.53 -0.11
N GLN A 636 15.11 -15.56 0.78
CA GLN A 636 14.70 -14.18 0.53
C GLN A 636 15.68 -13.38 -0.34
N GLN A 637 16.92 -13.85 -0.52
CA GLN A 637 17.89 -13.17 -1.37
C GLN A 637 17.46 -13.29 -2.84
N GLY A 638 17.15 -12.17 -3.45
CA GLY A 638 16.75 -12.05 -4.86
C GLY A 638 16.94 -10.61 -5.34
N THR A 639 16.62 -10.33 -6.59
CA THR A 639 16.65 -8.97 -7.13
C THR A 639 15.65 -8.10 -6.37
N SER A 640 16.09 -6.91 -5.98
CA SER A 640 15.21 -5.96 -5.32
C SER A 640 14.20 -5.40 -6.34
N PRO A 641 12.88 -5.41 -6.04
CA PRO A 641 11.89 -4.80 -6.91
C PRO A 641 12.13 -3.29 -7.04
N LYS A 642 11.66 -2.67 -8.12
CA LYS A 642 11.84 -1.24 -8.35
C LYS A 642 10.64 -0.46 -7.83
N LEU A 643 10.91 0.64 -7.14
CA LEU A 643 9.90 1.61 -6.75
C LEU A 643 9.74 2.65 -7.87
N VAL A 644 8.51 2.85 -8.35
CA VAL A 644 8.21 3.69 -9.50
C VAL A 644 6.99 4.59 -9.23
N VAL A 645 6.93 5.73 -9.92
CA VAL A 645 5.74 6.57 -9.97
C VAL A 645 4.81 6.02 -11.04
N THR A 646 3.56 5.75 -10.69
CA THR A 646 2.58 5.16 -11.60
C THR A 646 1.66 6.21 -12.20
N GLU A 647 1.25 7.21 -11.41
CA GLU A 647 0.32 8.24 -11.87
C GLU A 647 0.54 9.58 -11.16
N LEU A 648 0.19 10.66 -11.85
CA LEU A 648 0.10 12.02 -11.31
C LEU A 648 -1.34 12.49 -11.45
N LEU A 649 -1.97 12.88 -10.34
CA LEU A 649 -3.31 13.46 -10.33
C LEU A 649 -3.22 14.95 -9.99
N ILE A 650 -3.94 15.75 -10.73
CA ILE A 650 -4.12 17.19 -10.49
C ILE A 650 -5.60 17.46 -10.25
N ASP A 651 -5.94 17.96 -9.08
CA ASP A 651 -7.32 18.18 -8.63
C ASP A 651 -8.19 16.91 -8.84
N ASP A 652 -7.66 15.76 -8.41
CA ASP A 652 -8.23 14.41 -8.52
C ASP A 652 -8.45 13.89 -9.96
N ASN A 653 -7.94 14.59 -10.96
CA ASN A 653 -7.98 14.13 -12.32
C ASN A 653 -6.62 13.59 -12.76
N PRO A 654 -6.56 12.38 -13.36
CA PRO A 654 -5.34 11.85 -13.90
C PRO A 654 -4.73 12.80 -14.93
N TYR A 655 -3.45 13.11 -14.75
CA TYR A 655 -2.71 13.92 -15.71
C TYR A 655 -2.54 13.16 -17.03
N ARG A 656 -3.31 13.53 -18.02
CA ARG A 656 -3.23 12.92 -19.36
C ARG A 656 -2.11 13.57 -20.13
N TRP A 657 -1.08 12.80 -20.40
CA TRP A 657 0.06 13.24 -21.21
C TRP A 657 -0.34 13.63 -22.66
N SER A 658 -1.42 13.10 -23.17
CA SER A 658 -1.97 13.44 -24.50
C SER A 658 -2.48 14.88 -24.60
N ASP A 659 -2.71 15.56 -23.48
CA ASP A 659 -3.14 16.95 -23.47
C ASP A 659 -1.94 17.88 -23.77
N SER A 660 -1.70 18.13 -25.05
CA SER A 660 -0.54 18.88 -25.55
C SER A 660 -0.40 20.29 -24.98
N LEU A 661 -1.51 20.91 -24.55
CA LEU A 661 -1.52 22.24 -23.94
C LEU A 661 -0.98 22.25 -22.51
N LYS A 662 -1.12 21.15 -21.78
CA LYS A 662 -0.67 21.00 -20.39
C LYS A 662 0.69 20.30 -20.28
N ARG A 663 1.07 19.52 -21.27
CA ARG A 663 2.26 18.68 -21.29
C ARG A 663 3.54 19.43 -20.88
N ASN A 664 3.84 20.55 -21.54
CA ASN A 664 5.08 21.29 -21.30
C ASN A 664 5.05 22.17 -20.05
N LYS A 665 3.88 22.29 -19.39
CA LYS A 665 3.73 23.10 -18.18
C LYS A 665 4.00 22.31 -16.91
N ILE A 666 3.67 21.01 -16.86
CA ILE A 666 3.72 20.21 -15.66
C ILE A 666 4.98 19.33 -15.64
N SER A 667 5.24 18.57 -16.69
CA SER A 667 6.42 17.73 -16.81
C SER A 667 6.86 17.61 -18.26
N SER A 668 8.16 17.39 -18.49
CA SER A 668 8.72 17.11 -19.83
C SER A 668 8.62 15.63 -20.23
N GLU A 669 8.40 14.73 -19.26
CA GLU A 669 8.34 13.29 -19.45
C GLU A 669 7.10 12.73 -18.75
N GLN A 670 6.74 11.49 -19.07
CA GLN A 670 5.69 10.76 -18.34
C GLN A 670 6.01 10.65 -16.85
N PRO A 671 4.99 10.54 -15.96
CA PRO A 671 5.18 10.44 -14.51
C PRO A 671 6.20 9.38 -14.09
N PHE A 672 6.19 8.23 -14.76
CA PHE A 672 7.11 7.12 -14.51
C PHE A 672 8.61 7.49 -14.63
N PHE A 673 8.96 8.41 -15.54
CA PHE A 673 10.34 8.82 -15.82
C PHE A 673 10.69 10.18 -15.24
N THR A 674 9.69 10.93 -14.78
CA THR A 674 9.90 12.33 -14.42
C THR A 674 10.67 12.48 -13.12
N LYS A 675 11.65 13.39 -13.16
CA LYS A 675 12.40 13.83 -11.98
C LYS A 675 11.98 15.22 -11.51
N LYS A 676 11.15 15.90 -12.32
CA LYS A 676 10.72 17.26 -12.06
C LYS A 676 9.28 17.48 -12.47
N ILE A 677 8.48 17.97 -11.54
CA ILE A 677 7.06 18.27 -11.73
C ILE A 677 6.86 19.76 -11.41
N THR A 678 6.19 20.47 -12.31
CA THR A 678 5.82 21.87 -12.09
C THR A 678 4.33 21.95 -11.83
N ILE A 679 3.94 22.35 -10.62
CA ILE A 679 2.54 22.49 -10.20
C ILE A 679 2.08 23.92 -10.48
N PRO A 680 1.03 24.12 -11.29
CA PRO A 680 0.43 25.43 -11.54
C PRO A 680 -0.11 26.08 -10.25
N SER A 681 -0.11 27.37 -10.20
CA SER A 681 -0.52 28.15 -9.02
C SER A 681 -2.02 28.07 -8.67
N ASP A 682 -2.83 27.60 -9.60
CA ASP A 682 -4.28 27.41 -9.46
C ASP A 682 -4.66 26.00 -9.00
N THR A 683 -3.69 25.09 -8.88
CA THR A 683 -3.87 23.73 -8.39
C THR A 683 -4.14 23.73 -6.89
N ARG A 684 -5.26 23.13 -6.49
CA ARG A 684 -5.63 23.00 -5.06
C ARG A 684 -5.05 21.73 -4.44
N LYS A 685 -5.01 20.65 -5.22
CA LYS A 685 -4.57 19.33 -4.76
C LYS A 685 -3.76 18.66 -5.86
N PHE A 686 -2.66 18.03 -5.50
CA PHE A 686 -2.00 17.07 -6.35
C PHE A 686 -1.68 15.81 -5.58
N SER A 687 -1.66 14.69 -6.28
CA SER A 687 -1.32 13.38 -5.74
C SER A 687 -0.36 12.68 -6.69
N ILE A 688 0.69 12.08 -6.14
CA ILE A 688 1.63 11.25 -6.87
C ILE A 688 1.42 9.83 -6.40
N GLU A 689 0.89 8.99 -7.26
CA GLU A 689 0.77 7.56 -7.01
C GLU A 689 2.07 6.85 -7.35
N PHE A 690 2.44 5.89 -6.52
CA PHE A 690 3.66 5.12 -6.69
C PHE A 690 3.45 3.67 -6.28
N ALA A 691 4.22 2.77 -6.89
CA ALA A 691 4.14 1.34 -6.63
C ALA A 691 5.52 0.70 -6.59
N LEU A 692 5.67 -0.27 -5.72
CA LEU A 692 6.77 -1.22 -5.77
C LEU A 692 6.38 -2.31 -6.77
N LEU A 693 7.17 -2.48 -7.84
CA LEU A 693 6.90 -3.47 -8.88
C LEU A 693 7.26 -4.87 -8.36
N THR A 694 6.45 -5.33 -7.43
CA THR A 694 6.41 -6.69 -6.91
C THR A 694 5.01 -7.24 -7.12
N TYR A 695 4.93 -8.54 -7.39
CA TYR A 695 3.67 -9.20 -7.73
C TYR A 695 3.34 -10.32 -6.76
N GLN A 696 4.09 -10.38 -5.64
CA GLN A 696 3.89 -11.33 -4.54
C GLN A 696 3.54 -10.56 -3.27
N ASN A 697 2.52 -11.02 -2.56
CA ASN A 697 2.13 -10.48 -1.25
C ASN A 697 2.01 -8.93 -1.23
N GLN A 698 1.50 -8.36 -2.30
CA GLN A 698 1.44 -6.90 -2.52
C GLN A 698 0.71 -6.15 -1.42
N GLU A 699 -0.33 -6.75 -0.84
CA GLU A 699 -1.12 -6.17 0.25
C GLU A 699 -0.29 -5.96 1.53
N GLN A 700 0.82 -6.69 1.66
CA GLN A 700 1.73 -6.59 2.81
C GLN A 700 2.79 -5.51 2.63
N CYS A 701 2.96 -4.98 1.42
CA CYS A 701 3.91 -3.90 1.15
C CYS A 701 3.54 -2.65 1.95
N ARG A 702 4.55 -1.95 2.43
CA ARG A 702 4.41 -0.68 3.15
C ARG A 702 5.08 0.41 2.36
N TYR A 703 4.51 1.59 2.41
CA TYR A 703 4.98 2.73 1.66
C TYR A 703 5.20 3.91 2.59
N ALA A 704 6.14 4.76 2.24
CA ALA A 704 6.30 6.01 2.93
C ALA A 704 6.79 7.09 1.97
N TYR A 705 6.41 8.33 2.25
CA TYR A 705 6.83 9.49 1.50
C TYR A 705 7.17 10.65 2.43
N TYR A 706 8.05 11.51 1.95
CA TYR A 706 8.52 12.67 2.68
C TYR A 706 8.80 13.81 1.71
N LEU A 707 8.16 14.95 1.92
CA LEU A 707 8.37 16.16 1.13
C LEU A 707 9.33 17.11 1.86
N GLU A 708 10.58 17.07 1.48
CA GLU A 708 11.61 17.95 2.03
C GLU A 708 11.26 19.42 1.79
N GLY A 709 11.34 20.21 2.85
CA GLY A 709 10.93 21.61 2.85
C GLY A 709 9.48 21.85 3.28
N TYR A 710 8.70 20.80 3.54
CA TYR A 710 7.31 20.91 3.99
C TYR A 710 6.97 19.98 5.15
N ASP A 711 7.27 18.68 5.02
CA ASP A 711 6.97 17.68 6.04
C ASP A 711 7.99 17.72 7.18
N ARG A 712 7.56 17.37 8.39
CA ARG A 712 8.46 17.22 9.55
C ARG A 712 9.00 15.80 9.66
N ASP A 713 8.16 14.82 9.35
CA ASP A 713 8.44 13.39 9.45
C ASP A 713 7.92 12.63 8.24
N TRP A 714 8.34 11.38 8.08
CA TRP A 714 7.84 10.48 7.06
C TRP A 714 6.37 10.13 7.25
N HIS A 715 5.59 10.27 6.22
CA HIS A 715 4.21 9.78 6.15
C HIS A 715 4.21 8.32 5.75
N ASN A 716 3.81 7.44 6.68
CA ASN A 716 3.67 6.02 6.39
C ASN A 716 2.27 5.73 5.86
N THR A 717 2.20 4.88 4.84
CA THR A 717 0.96 4.45 4.20
C THR A 717 1.04 2.98 3.79
N ASP A 718 -0.07 2.41 3.36
CA ASP A 718 -0.19 1.00 3.02
C ASP A 718 -0.39 0.77 1.51
N ALA A 719 -0.53 -0.49 1.14
CA ALA A 719 -0.73 -0.92 -0.23
C ALA A 719 -2.03 -0.38 -0.88
N GLN A 720 -3.04 0.00 -0.09
CA GLN A 720 -4.30 0.52 -0.59
C GLN A 720 -4.25 2.03 -0.84
N ASN A 721 -3.41 2.77 -0.10
CA ASN A 721 -3.31 4.22 -0.13
C ASN A 721 -1.94 4.69 -0.63
N ARG A 722 -1.49 4.21 -1.79
CA ARG A 722 -0.16 4.43 -2.37
C ARG A 722 -0.01 5.81 -3.03
N ALA A 723 -0.43 6.87 -2.37
CA ALA A 723 -0.40 8.21 -2.94
C ALA A 723 0.19 9.23 -1.97
N ALA A 724 1.19 9.97 -2.42
CA ALA A 724 1.66 11.17 -1.76
C ALA A 724 0.76 12.35 -2.16
N THR A 725 -0.12 12.75 -1.25
CA THR A 725 -1.14 13.75 -1.53
C THR A 725 -0.90 15.03 -0.74
N TYR A 726 -0.86 16.15 -1.46
CA TYR A 726 -0.67 17.48 -0.88
C TYR A 726 -1.74 18.44 -1.35
N GLN A 727 -2.21 19.27 -0.42
CA GLN A 727 -3.24 20.27 -0.68
C GLN A 727 -2.72 21.67 -0.34
N ASN A 728 -3.00 22.64 -1.22
CA ASN A 728 -2.64 24.06 -1.03
C ASN A 728 -1.17 24.27 -0.65
N LEU A 729 -0.25 23.55 -1.29
CA LEU A 729 1.17 23.67 -1.05
C LEU A 729 1.66 25.10 -1.38
N PRO A 730 2.39 25.76 -0.49
CA PRO A 730 2.92 27.10 -0.76
C PRO A 730 3.82 27.11 -2.00
N PRO A 731 3.92 28.25 -2.73
CA PRO A 731 4.88 28.37 -3.82
C PRO A 731 6.32 28.16 -3.34
N GLY A 732 7.04 27.30 -4.04
CA GLY A 732 8.42 26.94 -3.67
C GLY A 732 8.92 25.74 -4.45
N ILE A 733 10.15 25.35 -4.16
CA ILE A 733 10.78 24.14 -4.69
C ILE A 733 10.92 23.16 -3.53
N TYR A 734 10.41 21.94 -3.73
CA TYR A 734 10.40 20.85 -2.77
C TYR A 734 10.99 19.60 -3.39
N HIS A 735 11.45 18.66 -2.55
CA HIS A 735 12.00 17.40 -2.99
C HIS A 735 11.22 16.25 -2.35
N LEU A 736 10.44 15.52 -3.17
CA LEU A 736 9.67 14.37 -2.73
C LEU A 736 10.56 13.13 -2.73
N GLN A 737 10.74 12.54 -1.57
CA GLN A 737 11.41 11.27 -1.37
C GLN A 737 10.38 10.18 -1.16
N LEU A 738 10.57 9.04 -1.84
CA LEU A 738 9.69 7.88 -1.78
C LEU A 738 10.48 6.66 -1.34
N ARG A 739 9.89 5.87 -0.46
CA ARG A 739 10.41 4.58 -0.07
C ARG A 739 9.29 3.57 0.09
N ALA A 740 9.60 2.31 -0.09
CA ALA A 740 8.69 1.21 0.16
C ALA A 740 9.42 0.08 0.89
N ALA A 741 8.68 -0.70 1.66
CA ALA A 741 9.14 -1.98 2.16
C ALA A 741 8.33 -3.07 1.46
N ASP A 742 9.00 -4.07 0.91
CA ASP A 742 8.33 -5.23 0.34
C ASP A 742 7.70 -6.12 1.42
N SER A 743 7.02 -7.18 1.02
CA SER A 743 6.38 -8.14 1.94
C SER A 743 7.36 -8.82 2.91
N TYR A 744 8.65 -8.80 2.61
CA TYR A 744 9.71 -9.34 3.46
C TYR A 744 10.39 -8.30 4.35
N GLY A 745 9.93 -7.04 4.30
CA GLY A 745 10.46 -5.93 5.08
C GLY A 745 11.75 -5.33 4.52
N ARG A 746 12.15 -5.66 3.28
CA ARG A 746 13.28 -5.03 2.63
C ARG A 746 12.91 -3.63 2.17
N ILE A 747 13.68 -2.65 2.61
CA ILE A 747 13.44 -1.25 2.25
C ILE A 747 14.02 -0.98 0.88
N VAL A 748 13.20 -0.43 0.01
CA VAL A 748 13.56 0.03 -1.33
C VAL A 748 13.28 1.53 -1.39
N GLU A 749 14.31 2.29 -1.67
CA GLU A 749 14.19 3.74 -1.83
C GLU A 749 14.28 4.11 -3.31
N MET A 750 13.59 5.17 -3.68
CA MET A 750 13.74 5.72 -5.02
C MET A 750 15.14 6.33 -5.16
N PRO A 751 15.90 6.03 -6.24
CA PRO A 751 17.30 6.44 -6.35
C PRO A 751 17.48 7.96 -6.52
N TYR A 752 16.42 8.73 -6.61
CA TYR A 752 16.41 10.18 -6.71
C TYR A 752 15.14 10.76 -6.06
N ALA A 753 15.26 11.97 -5.54
CA ALA A 753 14.10 12.74 -5.11
C ALA A 753 13.43 13.44 -6.32
N ILE A 754 12.12 13.53 -6.31
CA ILE A 754 11.34 14.21 -7.36
C ILE A 754 11.27 15.70 -6.99
N GLU A 755 11.80 16.56 -7.83
CA GLU A 755 11.69 18.01 -7.65
C GLU A 755 10.25 18.46 -7.96
N ILE A 756 9.59 19.05 -6.98
CA ILE A 756 8.24 19.62 -7.12
C ILE A 756 8.36 21.15 -7.04
N ASN A 757 8.12 21.79 -8.18
CA ASN A 757 8.16 23.25 -8.29
C ASN A 757 6.74 23.81 -8.33
N VAL A 758 6.28 24.38 -7.23
CA VAL A 758 4.98 25.05 -7.14
C VAL A 758 5.11 26.50 -7.56
N LEU A 759 4.46 26.85 -8.67
CA LEU A 759 4.55 28.19 -9.24
C LEU A 759 3.80 29.21 -8.37
N PRO A 760 4.34 30.41 -8.17
CA PRO A 760 3.61 31.47 -7.53
C PRO A 760 2.44 31.96 -8.42
N PRO A 761 1.33 32.44 -7.84
CA PRO A 761 0.28 33.11 -8.58
C PRO A 761 0.85 34.28 -9.39
N TRP A 762 0.25 34.55 -10.57
CA TRP A 762 0.73 35.60 -11.47
C TRP A 762 0.95 36.95 -10.78
N TYR A 763 0.09 37.29 -9.79
CA TYR A 763 0.19 38.53 -9.02
C TYR A 763 1.32 38.54 -7.98
N ARG A 764 2.00 37.40 -7.73
CA ARG A 764 3.22 37.26 -6.89
C ARG A 764 4.45 36.91 -7.72
N SER A 765 4.37 36.95 -9.06
CA SER A 765 5.52 36.75 -9.94
C SER A 765 6.42 37.99 -9.98
N TRP A 766 7.70 37.81 -10.29
CA TRP A 766 8.69 38.92 -10.33
C TRP A 766 8.27 40.06 -11.26
N TRP A 767 7.64 39.72 -12.43
CA TRP A 767 7.15 40.72 -13.36
C TRP A 767 5.90 41.47 -12.84
N ALA A 768 5.05 40.82 -12.02
CA ALA A 768 3.93 41.48 -11.36
C ALA A 768 4.43 42.57 -10.38
N TYR A 769 5.48 42.29 -9.64
CA TYR A 769 6.09 43.30 -8.77
C TYR A 769 6.65 44.48 -9.57
N ILE A 770 7.22 44.28 -10.78
CA ILE A 770 7.59 45.37 -11.70
C ILE A 770 6.35 46.16 -12.09
N ILE A 771 5.23 45.51 -12.46
CA ILE A 771 4.00 46.22 -12.78
C ILE A 771 3.51 47.02 -11.58
N TYR A 772 3.51 46.41 -10.38
CA TYR A 772 3.12 47.14 -9.16
C TYR A 772 4.03 48.33 -8.88
N ALA A 773 5.33 48.20 -9.07
CA ALA A 773 6.25 49.31 -8.95
C ALA A 773 5.95 50.41 -9.98
N VAL A 774 5.69 50.05 -11.25
CA VAL A 774 5.33 51.01 -12.31
C VAL A 774 4.00 51.70 -11.96
N LEU A 775 2.99 50.94 -11.53
CA LEU A 775 1.69 51.50 -11.10
C LEU A 775 1.84 52.42 -9.88
N LEU A 776 2.72 52.07 -8.92
CA LEU A 776 3.02 52.90 -7.78
C LEU A 776 3.68 54.22 -8.21
N ILE A 777 4.66 54.12 -9.11
CA ILE A 777 5.34 55.32 -9.68
C ILE A 777 4.35 56.20 -10.44
N ALA A 778 3.48 55.55 -11.28
CA ALA A 778 2.43 56.27 -12.00
C ALA A 778 1.42 56.95 -11.05
N ALA A 779 1.04 56.27 -9.96
CA ALA A 779 0.16 56.82 -8.94
C ALA A 779 0.81 58.01 -8.22
N VAL A 780 2.08 57.87 -7.84
CA VAL A 780 2.86 58.97 -7.21
C VAL A 780 2.99 60.15 -8.18
N TYR A 781 3.29 59.90 -9.46
CA TYR A 781 3.34 60.96 -10.47
C TYR A 781 1.97 61.61 -10.71
N GLY A 782 0.92 60.81 -10.83
CA GLY A 782 -0.45 61.30 -10.97
C GLY A 782 -0.92 62.13 -9.77
N THR A 783 -0.60 61.72 -8.53
CA THR A 783 -0.93 62.49 -7.33
C THR A 783 -0.13 63.79 -7.29
N LYS A 784 1.15 63.78 -7.73
CA LYS A 784 1.97 64.96 -7.81
C LYS A 784 1.43 65.95 -8.84
N GLU A 785 1.05 65.49 -10.02
CA GLU A 785 0.41 66.33 -11.06
C GLU A 785 -0.99 66.81 -10.64
N TRP A 786 -1.78 65.96 -10.01
CA TRP A 786 -3.06 66.38 -9.44
C TRP A 786 -2.88 67.45 -8.34
N TYR A 787 -1.89 67.24 -7.46
CA TYR A 787 -1.59 68.23 -6.43
C TYR A 787 -1.11 69.54 -7.06
N LYS A 788 -0.23 69.55 -8.05
CA LYS A 788 0.16 70.74 -8.82
C LYS A 788 -1.04 71.40 -9.49
N ALA A 789 -1.91 70.64 -10.13
CA ALA A 789 -3.11 71.16 -10.78
C ALA A 789 -4.06 71.75 -9.75
N ARG A 790 -4.18 71.16 -8.54
CA ARG A 790 -4.99 71.68 -7.45
C ARG A 790 -4.43 72.97 -6.88
N VAL A 791 -3.07 73.02 -6.69
CA VAL A 791 -2.40 74.24 -6.24
C VAL A 791 -2.54 75.34 -7.28
N ASN A 792 -2.35 75.06 -8.55
CA ASN A 792 -2.51 75.99 -9.65
C ASN A 792 -3.95 76.50 -9.81
N ARG A 793 -4.95 75.62 -9.55
CA ARG A 793 -6.35 76.04 -9.52
C ARG A 793 -6.64 76.96 -8.35
N ARG A 794 -6.08 76.70 -7.16
CA ARG A 794 -6.17 77.60 -5.99
C ARG A 794 -5.50 78.95 -6.25
N ALA A 795 -4.30 78.91 -6.87
CA ALA A 795 -3.58 80.15 -7.24
C ALA A 795 -4.37 80.98 -8.27
N ARG A 796 -4.97 80.35 -9.28
CA ARG A 796 -5.84 81.04 -10.27
C ARG A 796 -7.15 81.56 -9.65
N LEU A 797 -7.76 80.82 -8.72
CA LEU A 797 -8.88 81.29 -7.95
C LEU A 797 -8.52 82.46 -7.06
N GLN A 798 -7.37 82.43 -6.39
CA GLN A 798 -6.85 83.47 -5.58
C GLN A 798 -6.55 84.71 -6.43
N GLN A 799 -5.96 84.54 -7.60
CA GLN A 799 -5.73 85.57 -8.58
C GLN A 799 -7.05 86.20 -9.09
N ARG A 800 -8.06 85.39 -9.40
CA ARG A 800 -9.39 85.95 -9.73
C ARG A 800 -10.11 86.63 -8.57
N VAL A 801 -9.90 86.11 -7.36
CA VAL A 801 -10.44 86.75 -6.16
C VAL A 801 -9.77 88.10 -5.93
N ASN A 802 -8.42 88.18 -6.12
CA ASN A 802 -7.68 89.42 -6.03
C ASN A 802 -8.04 90.41 -7.15
N GLU A 803 -8.26 89.96 -8.40
CA GLU A 803 -8.75 90.80 -9.49
C GLU A 803 -10.18 91.32 -9.21
N LEU A 804 -11.07 90.45 -8.65
CA LEU A 804 -12.42 90.82 -8.22
C LEU A 804 -12.43 91.74 -7.06
N LEU A 805 -11.50 91.65 -6.11
CA LEU A 805 -11.28 92.58 -5.00
C LEU A 805 -10.77 93.94 -5.49
N HIS A 806 -9.88 93.90 -6.50
CA HIS A 806 -9.37 95.18 -7.10
C HIS A 806 -10.51 95.79 -7.95
N TYR A 807 -11.33 95.02 -8.65
CA TYR A 807 -12.53 95.51 -9.35
C TYR A 807 -13.56 96.09 -8.39
N ARG A 808 -13.72 95.45 -7.23
CA ARG A 808 -14.66 95.88 -6.17
C ARG A 808 -14.18 97.17 -5.50
N GLU A 809 -12.87 97.33 -5.33
CA GLU A 809 -12.31 98.66 -4.83
C GLU A 809 -12.54 99.71 -5.85
N LEU A 810 -12.38 99.46 -7.14
CA LEU A 810 -12.70 100.41 -8.21
C LEU A 810 -14.21 100.70 -8.31
N MET A 811 -15.07 99.75 -8.11
CA MET A 811 -16.53 99.93 -8.10
C MET A 811 -17.05 100.66 -6.86
N VAL A 812 -16.41 100.39 -5.72
CA VAL A 812 -16.80 101.11 -4.45
C VAL A 812 -16.49 102.57 -4.52
N MET A 813 -15.46 102.97 -5.24
CA MET A 813 -15.14 104.43 -5.49
C MET A 813 -16.11 105.08 -6.49
N GLN A 814 -16.79 104.31 -7.35
CA GLN A 814 -17.76 104.80 -8.26
C GLN A 814 -19.25 104.73 -7.72
N GLN A 815 -19.51 103.86 -6.68
CA GLN A 815 -20.85 103.76 -6.08
C GLN A 815 -21.17 104.58 -4.86
N TYR A 816 -20.21 105.41 -4.37
CA TYR A 816 -20.48 106.38 -3.27
C TYR A 816 -21.40 107.48 -3.72
N GLU A 817 -21.69 107.68 -4.99
CA GLU A 817 -22.61 108.73 -5.50
C GLU A 817 -23.99 108.17 -5.89
N GLY A 818 -24.24 106.83 -5.86
CA GLY A 818 -25.52 106.30 -6.43
C GLY A 818 -26.44 105.50 -5.43
N ALA A 819 -25.97 105.18 -4.23
CA ALA A 819 -26.75 104.23 -3.38
C ALA A 819 -27.51 104.99 -2.19
N ARG A 820 -28.37 105.83 -2.59
CA ARG A 820 -29.38 106.39 -1.67
C ARG A 820 -30.85 106.14 -2.17
N LYS A 821 -31.03 105.33 -3.12
CA LYS A 821 -32.35 104.89 -3.55
C LYS A 821 -32.36 103.48 -4.03
N ALA A 822 -32.61 102.47 -3.11
CA ALA A 822 -33.30 101.21 -3.32
C ALA A 822 -32.97 100.20 -2.15
N LEU A 823 -33.42 100.51 -0.99
CA LEU A 823 -33.77 99.62 0.07
C LEU A 823 -35.27 99.41 -0.01
N GLU A 824 -35.70 98.38 -0.61
CA GLU A 824 -36.98 97.70 -0.50
C GLU A 824 -37.12 96.75 -1.70
N ALA A 825 -36.88 95.44 -1.45
CA ALA A 825 -37.64 94.36 -1.98
C ALA A 825 -36.85 93.06 -2.18
N GLU A 826 -37.24 92.11 -1.34
CA GLU A 826 -37.29 90.65 -1.63
C GLU A 826 -36.08 89.72 -1.38
N GLU A 827 -36.12 89.19 -0.15
CA GLU A 827 -35.67 87.80 0.15
C GLU A 827 -36.53 86.85 -0.65
N GLN A 828 -35.89 85.88 -1.40
CA GLN A 828 -36.39 84.53 -1.63
C GLN A 828 -35.21 83.66 -1.98
N GLN A 829 -34.94 82.70 -1.04
CA GLN A 829 -34.06 81.62 -1.18
C GLN A 829 -34.50 80.62 -2.24
N HIS A 830 -33.62 80.17 -3.10
CA HIS A 830 -33.72 78.91 -3.82
C HIS A 830 -32.66 77.94 -3.28
N SER A 831 -33.03 77.07 -2.31
CA SER A 831 -32.29 75.86 -2.00
C SER A 831 -32.55 74.78 -3.04
N SER A 832 -31.53 73.98 -3.43
CA SER A 832 -31.67 72.92 -4.44
C SER A 832 -32.65 71.83 -3.95
N PRO A 833 -33.31 71.11 -4.86
CA PRO A 833 -34.20 70.03 -4.48
C PRO A 833 -33.54 68.89 -3.66
N ASP A 834 -32.26 68.70 -3.79
CA ASP A 834 -31.46 67.69 -3.05
C ASP A 834 -31.12 68.17 -1.63
N GLU A 835 -30.88 69.47 -1.44
CA GLU A 835 -30.73 70.09 -0.12
C GLU A 835 -32.05 70.08 0.66
N GLN A 836 -33.15 70.34 0.00
CA GLN A 836 -34.49 70.24 0.60
C GLN A 836 -34.82 68.78 1.02
N PHE A 837 -34.45 67.81 0.17
CA PHE A 837 -34.61 66.38 0.49
C PHE A 837 -33.74 65.98 1.71
N LEU A 838 -32.48 66.37 1.75
CA LEU A 838 -31.59 66.07 2.86
C LEU A 838 -32.02 66.75 4.16
N SER A 839 -32.48 67.98 4.10
CA SER A 839 -33.01 68.69 5.27
C SER A 839 -34.23 67.97 5.85
N ARG A 840 -35.14 67.56 4.98
CA ARG A 840 -36.35 66.79 5.42
C ARG A 840 -35.94 65.43 5.97
N ALA A 841 -34.96 64.75 5.38
CA ALA A 841 -34.49 63.47 5.86
C ALA A 841 -33.86 63.56 7.27
N ILE A 842 -33.11 64.65 7.54
CA ILE A 842 -32.55 64.90 8.86
C ILE A 842 -33.65 65.22 9.87
N ASP A 843 -34.62 65.98 9.50
CA ASP A 843 -35.75 66.37 10.39
C ASP A 843 -36.60 65.14 10.73
N CYS A 844 -36.91 64.28 9.77
CA CYS A 844 -37.64 63.03 10.03
C CYS A 844 -36.89 62.14 11.07
N VAL A 845 -35.59 61.94 10.90
CA VAL A 845 -34.80 61.14 11.88
C VAL A 845 -34.76 61.85 13.24
N LYS A 846 -34.71 63.19 13.31
CA LYS A 846 -34.69 63.92 14.55
C LYS A 846 -36.05 63.82 15.31
N GLN A 847 -37.15 63.75 14.59
CA GLN A 847 -38.47 63.56 15.20
C GLN A 847 -38.64 62.22 15.87
N HIS A 848 -37.92 61.19 15.36
CA HIS A 848 -37.93 59.81 15.89
C HIS A 848 -36.60 59.43 16.56
N ILE A 849 -35.89 60.38 17.14
CA ILE A 849 -34.51 60.20 17.60
C ILE A 849 -34.38 59.15 18.73
N SER A 850 -35.36 59.15 19.65
CA SER A 850 -35.40 58.21 20.78
C SER A 850 -36.15 56.91 20.48
N ASP A 851 -36.76 56.76 19.33
CA ASP A 851 -37.52 55.58 18.97
C ASP A 851 -36.55 54.51 18.43
N SER A 852 -36.30 53.47 19.26
CA SER A 852 -35.37 52.39 18.92
C SER A 852 -35.83 51.52 17.75
N ASP A 853 -37.12 51.46 17.49
CA ASP A 853 -37.75 50.62 16.48
C ASP A 853 -37.93 51.36 15.15
N TYR A 854 -37.55 52.67 15.09
CA TYR A 854 -37.59 53.43 13.87
C TYR A 854 -36.65 52.85 12.82
N ASP A 855 -37.24 52.15 11.86
CA ASP A 855 -36.53 51.36 10.85
C ASP A 855 -36.56 52.06 9.45
N ARG A 856 -36.04 51.33 8.47
CA ARG A 856 -35.94 51.81 7.07
C ARG A 856 -37.33 51.98 6.44
N GLU A 857 -38.30 51.16 6.78
CA GLU A 857 -39.63 51.18 6.16
C GLU A 857 -40.45 52.34 6.70
N GLN A 858 -40.38 52.59 7.99
CA GLN A 858 -41.00 53.78 8.64
C GLN A 858 -40.36 55.06 8.09
N PHE A 859 -39.05 55.11 8.04
CA PHE A 859 -38.32 56.28 7.50
C PHE A 859 -38.68 56.57 6.04
N ALA A 860 -38.85 55.56 5.20
CA ALA A 860 -39.27 55.71 3.83
C ALA A 860 -40.74 56.23 3.72
N SER A 861 -41.62 55.74 4.64
CA SER A 861 -43.01 56.19 4.75
C SER A 861 -43.08 57.67 5.09
N ASP A 862 -42.33 58.10 6.12
CA ASP A 862 -42.32 59.49 6.59
C ASP A 862 -41.75 60.46 5.56
N MET A 863 -40.84 60.02 4.81
CA MET A 863 -40.25 60.74 3.66
C MET A 863 -41.19 60.74 2.43
N CYS A 864 -42.26 59.95 2.45
CA CYS A 864 -43.21 59.75 1.33
C CYS A 864 -42.48 59.20 0.07
N VAL A 865 -41.53 58.30 0.22
CA VAL A 865 -40.79 57.68 -0.90
C VAL A 865 -40.70 56.16 -0.72
N SER A 866 -40.42 55.44 -1.80
CA SER A 866 -40.14 54.01 -1.66
C SER A 866 -38.84 53.75 -0.90
N SER A 867 -38.74 52.60 -0.21
CA SER A 867 -37.50 52.21 0.51
C SER A 867 -36.29 52.15 -0.41
N SER A 868 -36.45 51.80 -1.68
CA SER A 868 -35.39 51.79 -2.68
C SER A 868 -34.96 53.20 -3.10
N THR A 869 -35.96 54.11 -3.26
CA THR A 869 -35.69 55.52 -3.59
C THR A 869 -34.94 56.22 -2.43
N LEU A 870 -35.41 56.01 -1.19
CA LEU A 870 -34.73 56.52 0.00
C LEU A 870 -33.29 56.02 0.08
N TYR A 871 -33.08 54.73 -0.10
CA TYR A 871 -31.72 54.10 -0.09
C TYR A 871 -30.80 54.73 -1.16
N ASN A 872 -31.28 54.80 -2.43
CA ASN A 872 -30.46 55.31 -3.51
C ASN A 872 -30.15 56.81 -3.36
N LYS A 873 -31.12 57.61 -2.96
CA LYS A 873 -30.93 59.06 -2.72
C LYS A 873 -30.03 59.38 -1.53
N LEU A 874 -30.24 58.72 -0.41
CA LEU A 874 -29.37 58.89 0.75
C LEU A 874 -27.94 58.44 0.44
N ARG A 875 -27.76 57.31 -0.26
CA ARG A 875 -26.43 56.82 -0.65
C ARG A 875 -25.72 57.78 -1.60
N ALA A 876 -26.45 58.34 -2.54
CA ALA A 876 -25.90 59.32 -3.49
C ALA A 876 -25.50 60.67 -2.83
N LEU A 877 -26.27 61.11 -1.82
CA LEU A 877 -26.06 62.40 -1.16
C LEU A 877 -25.12 62.33 0.03
N THR A 878 -25.04 61.17 0.70
CA THR A 878 -24.34 61.08 1.99
C THR A 878 -23.31 59.91 2.04
N GLU A 879 -23.24 59.10 0.98
CA GLU A 879 -22.44 57.87 0.89
C GLU A 879 -22.77 56.82 1.95
N GLN A 880 -23.86 57.00 2.70
CA GLN A 880 -24.29 56.13 3.77
C GLN A 880 -25.49 55.28 3.35
N ASN A 881 -25.63 54.10 3.94
CA ASN A 881 -26.89 53.35 3.87
C ASN A 881 -27.92 53.96 4.89
N VAL A 882 -29.18 53.62 4.74
CA VAL A 882 -30.28 54.22 5.55
C VAL A 882 -30.02 54.04 7.05
N THR A 883 -29.65 52.85 7.52
CA THR A 883 -29.32 52.59 8.94
C THR A 883 -28.08 53.37 9.41
N GLY A 884 -27.08 53.48 8.53
CA GLY A 884 -25.89 54.30 8.79
C GLY A 884 -26.22 55.77 8.95
N PHE A 885 -27.11 56.29 8.08
CA PHE A 885 -27.60 57.67 8.13
C PHE A 885 -28.37 57.96 9.41
N ILE A 886 -29.34 57.11 9.80
CA ILE A 886 -30.10 57.20 11.05
C ILE A 886 -29.09 57.20 12.24
N ASN A 887 -28.18 56.25 12.28
CA ASN A 887 -27.20 56.15 13.36
C ASN A 887 -26.26 57.36 13.42
N SER A 888 -25.82 57.90 12.27
CA SER A 888 -24.99 59.11 12.24
C SER A 888 -25.69 60.31 12.87
N ILE A 889 -27.00 60.51 12.61
CA ILE A 889 -27.78 61.58 13.22
C ILE A 889 -27.95 61.34 14.72
N ARG A 890 -28.30 60.12 15.12
CA ARG A 890 -28.42 59.74 16.53
C ARG A 890 -27.10 59.97 17.30
N LEU A 891 -25.99 59.62 16.70
CA LEU A 891 -24.68 59.82 17.31
C LEU A 891 -24.27 61.32 17.41
N LYS A 892 -24.63 62.13 16.42
CA LYS A 892 -24.48 63.61 16.48
C LYS A 892 -25.33 64.20 17.58
N GLU A 893 -26.54 63.69 17.76
CA GLU A 893 -27.43 64.12 18.84
C GLU A 893 -26.89 63.71 20.22
N ALA A 894 -26.32 62.49 20.32
CA ALA A 894 -25.63 62.02 21.52
C ALA A 894 -24.47 62.95 21.90
N CYS A 895 -23.72 63.44 20.95
CA CYS A 895 -22.66 64.43 21.19
C CYS A 895 -23.24 65.76 21.70
N ARG A 896 -24.39 66.15 21.17
CA ARG A 896 -25.09 67.37 21.65
C ARG A 896 -25.54 67.22 23.11
N ILE A 897 -26.13 66.04 23.43
CA ILE A 897 -26.64 65.74 24.78
C ILE A 897 -25.44 65.63 25.75
N LEU A 898 -24.34 65.00 25.38
CA LEU A 898 -23.10 64.91 26.19
C LEU A 898 -22.54 66.29 26.52
N ARG A 899 -22.59 67.28 25.60
CA ARG A 899 -22.17 68.64 25.88
C ARG A 899 -23.07 69.40 26.83
N GLN A 900 -24.39 69.09 26.81
CA GLN A 900 -25.38 69.72 27.67
C GLN A 900 -25.52 69.06 29.06
N ARG A 901 -25.32 67.77 29.14
CA ARG A 901 -25.39 66.96 30.37
C ARG A 901 -24.18 66.01 30.44
N PRO A 902 -23.01 66.51 30.89
CA PRO A 902 -21.77 65.69 30.93
C PRO A 902 -21.84 64.44 31.79
N ASP A 903 -22.68 64.50 32.87
CA ASP A 903 -22.80 63.42 33.85
C ASP A 903 -23.87 62.39 33.51
N ILE A 904 -24.44 62.41 32.32
CA ILE A 904 -25.48 61.46 31.88
C ILE A 904 -24.91 60.02 31.83
N LYS A 905 -25.66 59.06 32.39
CA LYS A 905 -25.24 57.64 32.32
C LYS A 905 -25.31 57.12 30.88
N MET A 906 -24.33 56.33 30.49
CA MET A 906 -24.24 55.77 29.11
C MET A 906 -25.46 54.92 28.73
N THR A 907 -26.10 54.28 29.72
CA THR A 907 -27.36 53.57 29.52
C THR A 907 -28.51 54.51 29.19
N GLU A 908 -28.61 55.59 29.85
CA GLU A 908 -29.61 56.62 29.66
C GLU A 908 -29.39 57.36 28.32
N LEU A 909 -28.20 57.78 28.04
CA LEU A 909 -27.83 58.40 26.78
C LEU A 909 -28.15 57.54 25.58
N SER A 910 -27.79 56.25 25.68
CA SER A 910 -28.05 55.31 24.57
C SER A 910 -29.54 55.14 24.27
N MET A 911 -30.38 55.12 25.30
CA MET A 911 -31.83 55.03 25.16
C MET A 911 -32.45 56.34 24.64
N GLU A 912 -31.99 57.48 25.13
CA GLU A 912 -32.48 58.81 24.75
C GLU A 912 -32.22 59.09 23.26
N VAL A 913 -31.16 58.52 22.71
CA VAL A 913 -30.86 58.62 21.26
C VAL A 913 -31.28 57.39 20.45
N GLY A 914 -32.13 56.50 20.99
CA GLY A 914 -32.79 55.44 20.26
C GLY A 914 -31.92 54.22 19.91
N PHE A 915 -30.91 53.91 20.75
CA PHE A 915 -30.19 52.66 20.59
C PHE A 915 -30.70 51.57 21.55
N ASN A 916 -31.01 50.40 21.04
CA ASN A 916 -31.57 49.29 21.81
C ASN A 916 -30.61 48.74 22.89
N THR A 917 -29.32 48.93 22.75
CA THR A 917 -28.32 48.49 23.75
C THR A 917 -27.15 49.47 23.89
N PRO A 918 -26.72 49.76 25.14
CA PRO A 918 -25.55 50.61 25.38
C PRO A 918 -24.25 50.08 24.75
N LYS A 919 -24.15 48.76 24.64
CA LYS A 919 -22.96 48.12 24.02
C LYS A 919 -22.88 48.39 22.51
N TYR A 920 -24.02 48.36 21.83
CA TYR A 920 -24.06 48.66 20.39
C TYR A 920 -23.86 50.16 20.16
N PHE A 921 -24.49 51.01 20.96
CA PHE A 921 -24.26 52.48 20.96
C PHE A 921 -22.77 52.81 21.10
N THR A 922 -22.10 52.29 22.12
CA THR A 922 -20.66 52.53 22.37
C THR A 922 -19.80 52.08 21.18
N LYS A 923 -20.15 50.96 20.55
CA LYS A 923 -19.44 50.46 19.36
C LYS A 923 -19.63 51.40 18.17
N CYS A 924 -20.83 51.88 17.92
CA CYS A 924 -21.14 52.80 16.82
C CYS A 924 -20.47 54.15 17.06
N PHE A 925 -20.51 54.63 18.28
CA PHE A 925 -19.91 55.91 18.66
C PHE A 925 -18.40 55.91 18.49
N LYS A 926 -17.71 54.84 18.97
CA LYS A 926 -16.27 54.69 18.78
C LYS A 926 -15.90 54.56 17.31
N LYS A 927 -16.71 53.91 16.49
CA LYS A 927 -16.49 53.81 15.06
C LYS A 927 -16.60 55.14 14.35
N GLU A 928 -17.54 55.99 14.74
CA GLU A 928 -17.83 57.28 14.09
C GLU A 928 -16.86 58.38 14.53
N PHE A 929 -16.55 58.44 15.84
CA PHE A 929 -15.77 59.53 16.42
C PHE A 929 -14.37 59.12 16.88
N GLY A 930 -13.97 57.83 16.75
CA GLY A 930 -12.64 57.31 17.12
C GLY A 930 -12.43 57.12 18.62
N VAL A 931 -13.29 57.66 19.48
CA VAL A 931 -13.16 57.64 20.95
C VAL A 931 -14.41 57.06 21.60
N LEU A 932 -14.30 56.64 22.84
CA LEU A 932 -15.45 56.17 23.60
C LEU A 932 -16.35 57.38 23.98
N PRO A 933 -17.70 57.19 24.09
CA PRO A 933 -18.60 58.24 24.53
C PRO A 933 -18.23 58.86 25.88
N SER A 934 -17.66 58.07 26.78
CA SER A 934 -17.16 58.53 28.10
C SER A 934 -15.88 59.39 28.04
N GLU A 935 -15.13 59.25 26.94
CA GLU A 935 -13.85 59.98 26.74
C GLU A 935 -14.04 61.18 25.79
N TYR A 936 -15.23 61.35 25.21
CA TYR A 936 -15.47 62.30 24.13
C TYR A 936 -15.33 63.78 24.60
N LEU A 937 -15.73 64.09 25.83
CA LEU A 937 -15.63 65.47 26.37
C LEU A 937 -14.22 65.80 26.80
N SER A 938 -13.45 64.87 27.33
CA SER A 938 -12.08 65.08 27.79
C SER A 938 -11.08 65.29 26.65
N GLN A 939 -11.40 64.89 25.44
CA GLN A 939 -10.52 65.12 24.26
C GLN A 939 -10.88 66.39 23.48
N GLN A 940 -11.87 67.13 23.82
CA GLN A 940 -12.22 68.40 23.19
C GLN A 940 -11.70 69.63 23.95
N GLU A 941 -11.09 69.44 25.14
CA GLU A 941 -10.46 70.48 25.94
C GLU A 941 -8.95 70.64 25.69
N ASP A 942 -8.37 69.75 24.84
CA ASP A 942 -7.02 69.85 24.26
C ASP A 942 -7.11 70.33 22.80
#